data_6adc0c215fa55c3d3d8558414ed4d8c0
#
_entry.id   6adc0c215fa55c3d3d8558414ed4d8c0
#
_cell.length_a   1.000
_cell.length_b   1.000
_cell.length_c   1.000
_cell.angle_alpha   90.00
_cell.angle_beta   90.00
_cell.angle_gamma   90.00
#
_symmetry.space_group_name_H-M   'P 1'
#
loop_
_entity.id
_entity.type
_entity.pdbx_description
1 polymer ?
#
loop_
_entity_poly.entity_id
_entity_poly.type
_entity_poly.pdbx_seq_one_letter_code
_entity_poly.pdbx_strand_id
1 'polypeptide(L)'
;MSSSSNFKTPLPMGEGLGVRLLKQYWGYDTFRGIQEDIINSITEGRDTLGLMPTGGGKSITFQVPALAKEGLCLVITPLIALMKDQVQNLKKRGIKALAIYSGMSRQEIIVTLENCIFGNFKFLYISPERLDTEIFRTKLQKMKISMITVDESHCISQWGYDFRPAYLKIAEIRELLPGVPILALTATATPEVVKDIQARLHFREENVFRMSFERKNLAYIVRKTENKTGELLHILRRMPGSAIIYVRNRRRTKEITELLHNEDITADFYHAGLDDATKDIRQQRWQTGESRVMVATNAFGMGIDKPDVRIVIHMDLPGSIEAYFQEAGRAGRDGQKAYAVVLYAKSDKATLHKRIPDTFPEKEYIKEVYEHLQYYYQMAMGDGQGCVREFNIEDFCRKFKYFPVPVDSALKILTQAGYLEYTDEQDNASRLLFTIRRDELYKLRELGEDMDKLIQTILRSYTGVFTDHAFINEDSLAIRTGLTRRQVYEQLIHLAKLRIVSYIPRKKTPYIIYTRERVEMRHLQISPAVYEERKERYEKRISAMLDYVSSDTVCRSRMLLHYFGEKNEHNCGQCDTCINLKNKKPSGHLSEKELSEKILQALSDKPQTPATLAEQIPDDKNMLIDVLHELLDEGKVIAVNGMLQIKK
;
A
#
# COMPACT_ATOMS: atom_id res chain seq x y z
N MET A 1 -8.63 -41.14 -36.45
CA MET A 1 -9.44 -41.36 -35.23
C MET A 1 -9.59 -40.03 -34.54
N SER A 2 -10.77 -39.47 -34.67
CA SER A 2 -11.14 -38.12 -34.24
C SER A 2 -11.51 -38.12 -32.77
N SER A 3 -10.79 -37.41 -31.93
CA SER A 3 -11.22 -37.10 -30.59
C SER A 3 -11.93 -35.74 -30.59
N SER A 4 -13.25 -35.79 -30.72
CA SER A 4 -14.14 -34.66 -30.55
C SER A 4 -14.08 -34.15 -29.10
N SER A 5 -13.47 -32.99 -28.89
CA SER A 5 -13.58 -32.24 -27.64
C SER A 5 -14.98 -31.65 -27.50
N ASN A 6 -15.81 -32.29 -26.70
CA ASN A 6 -17.10 -31.76 -26.27
C ASN A 6 -16.94 -30.47 -25.46
N PHE A 7 -17.00 -29.33 -26.13
CA PHE A 7 -17.26 -28.04 -25.46
C PHE A 7 -18.76 -27.99 -25.13
N LYS A 8 -19.12 -28.40 -23.92
CA LYS A 8 -20.45 -28.17 -23.37
C LYS A 8 -20.64 -26.68 -23.07
N THR A 9 -21.72 -26.12 -23.61
CA THR A 9 -22.25 -24.78 -23.26
C THR A 9 -22.28 -24.59 -21.75
N PRO A 10 -21.87 -23.45 -21.21
CA PRO A 10 -21.94 -23.19 -19.77
C PRO A 10 -23.40 -23.20 -19.34
N LEU A 11 -23.76 -24.14 -18.51
CA LEU A 11 -25.06 -24.16 -17.82
C LEU A 11 -25.08 -23.00 -16.80
N PRO A 12 -26.25 -22.37 -16.54
CA PRO A 12 -26.38 -21.46 -15.40
C PRO A 12 -25.89 -22.15 -14.12
N MET A 13 -25.29 -21.39 -13.18
CA MET A 13 -24.78 -21.95 -11.94
C MET A 13 -25.93 -22.61 -11.17
N GLY A 14 -26.21 -23.86 -11.46
CA GLY A 14 -26.98 -24.72 -10.58
C GLY A 14 -26.12 -25.13 -9.38
N GLU A 15 -26.79 -25.49 -8.29
CA GLU A 15 -26.15 -26.01 -7.08
C GLU A 15 -25.03 -27.01 -7.44
N GLY A 16 -23.78 -26.67 -7.10
CA GLY A 16 -22.60 -27.52 -7.28
C GLY A 16 -21.65 -27.20 -8.45
N LEU A 17 -21.96 -26.33 -9.44
CA LEU A 17 -21.00 -26.01 -10.51
C LEU A 17 -19.76 -25.30 -9.98
N GLY A 18 -19.93 -24.33 -9.08
CA GLY A 18 -18.82 -23.61 -8.43
C GLY A 18 -17.91 -24.56 -7.65
N VAL A 19 -18.49 -25.48 -6.88
CA VAL A 19 -17.73 -26.49 -6.11
C VAL A 19 -17.01 -27.46 -7.05
N ARG A 20 -17.62 -27.87 -8.15
CA ARG A 20 -16.94 -28.73 -9.16
C ARG A 20 -15.74 -28.04 -9.78
N LEU A 21 -15.86 -26.77 -10.16
CA LEU A 21 -14.74 -25.97 -10.68
C LEU A 21 -13.64 -25.78 -9.61
N LEU A 22 -14.04 -25.51 -8.37
CA LEU A 22 -13.12 -25.39 -7.25
C LEU A 22 -12.31 -26.69 -7.07
N LYS A 23 -12.97 -27.85 -7.08
CA LYS A 23 -12.32 -29.15 -6.96
C LYS A 23 -11.43 -29.46 -8.17
N GLN A 24 -11.91 -29.17 -9.37
CA GLN A 24 -11.19 -29.46 -10.62
C GLN A 24 -9.88 -28.69 -10.75
N TYR A 25 -9.86 -27.38 -10.40
CA TYR A 25 -8.72 -26.52 -10.66
C TYR A 25 -7.86 -26.25 -9.41
N TRP A 26 -8.43 -26.34 -8.21
CA TRP A 26 -7.71 -26.06 -6.95
C TRP A 26 -7.63 -27.26 -6.02
N GLY A 27 -8.41 -28.31 -6.24
CA GLY A 27 -8.40 -29.52 -5.41
C GLY A 27 -9.13 -29.36 -4.06
N TYR A 28 -9.93 -28.31 -3.88
CA TYR A 28 -10.72 -28.08 -2.66
C TYR A 28 -12.14 -28.58 -2.83
N ASP A 29 -12.67 -29.23 -1.80
CA ASP A 29 -14.02 -29.81 -1.81
C ASP A 29 -15.11 -28.80 -1.41
N THR A 30 -14.75 -27.73 -0.69
CA THR A 30 -15.69 -26.71 -0.19
C THR A 30 -15.09 -25.31 -0.22
N PHE A 31 -15.95 -24.32 -0.35
CA PHE A 31 -15.58 -22.92 -0.17
C PHE A 31 -15.31 -22.60 1.29
N ARG A 32 -14.54 -21.54 1.56
CA ARG A 32 -14.20 -21.08 2.91
C ARG A 32 -14.94 -19.79 3.25
N GLY A 33 -15.56 -19.75 4.44
CA GLY A 33 -16.22 -18.55 4.95
C GLY A 33 -17.24 -17.99 3.95
N ILE A 34 -17.11 -16.72 3.59
CA ILE A 34 -18.03 -15.99 2.71
C ILE A 34 -17.73 -16.13 1.19
N GLN A 35 -16.83 -17.03 0.79
CA GLN A 35 -16.44 -17.16 -0.63
C GLN A 35 -17.64 -17.52 -1.50
N GLU A 36 -18.49 -18.44 -1.06
CA GLU A 36 -19.66 -18.88 -1.79
C GLU A 36 -20.70 -17.77 -1.94
N ASP A 37 -20.93 -17.01 -0.89
CA ASP A 37 -21.87 -15.87 -0.91
C ASP A 37 -21.43 -14.80 -1.92
N ILE A 38 -20.13 -14.47 -1.95
CA ILE A 38 -19.55 -13.54 -2.92
C ILE A 38 -19.68 -14.09 -4.35
N ILE A 39 -19.36 -15.37 -4.56
CA ILE A 39 -19.46 -16.03 -5.87
C ILE A 39 -20.90 -16.01 -6.38
N ASN A 40 -21.86 -16.34 -5.56
CA ASN A 40 -23.28 -16.32 -5.90
C ASN A 40 -23.73 -14.90 -6.25
N SER A 41 -23.42 -13.92 -5.41
CA SER A 41 -23.78 -12.52 -5.60
C SER A 41 -23.27 -11.96 -6.95
N ILE A 42 -21.99 -12.14 -7.28
CA ILE A 42 -21.42 -11.66 -8.55
C ILE A 42 -21.94 -12.45 -9.76
N THR A 43 -22.28 -13.71 -9.55
CA THR A 43 -22.83 -14.56 -10.62
C THR A 43 -24.25 -14.14 -10.97
N GLU A 44 -25.03 -13.71 -10.01
CA GLU A 44 -26.35 -13.10 -10.18
C GLU A 44 -26.31 -11.73 -10.87
N GLY A 45 -25.13 -11.18 -11.10
CA GLY A 45 -24.94 -9.90 -11.79
C GLY A 45 -24.99 -8.68 -10.86
N ARG A 46 -24.91 -8.89 -9.54
CA ARG A 46 -24.87 -7.82 -8.56
C ARG A 46 -23.44 -7.29 -8.37
N ASP A 47 -23.29 -5.98 -8.28
CA ASP A 47 -22.04 -5.38 -7.83
C ASP A 47 -21.76 -5.84 -6.40
N THR A 48 -20.53 -6.27 -6.12
CA THR A 48 -20.21 -6.95 -4.86
C THR A 48 -18.90 -6.46 -4.29
N LEU A 49 -18.88 -6.08 -3.02
CA LEU A 49 -17.66 -5.77 -2.28
C LEU A 49 -17.35 -6.89 -1.28
N GLY A 50 -16.21 -7.55 -1.47
CA GLY A 50 -15.71 -8.59 -0.56
C GLY A 50 -14.59 -8.07 0.34
N LEU A 51 -14.86 -8.01 1.65
CA LEU A 51 -13.86 -7.70 2.67
C LEU A 51 -13.34 -9.01 3.24
N MET A 52 -12.13 -9.37 2.84
CA MET A 52 -11.51 -10.64 3.21
C MET A 52 -10.08 -10.43 3.66
N PRO A 53 -9.65 -10.99 4.79
CA PRO A 53 -8.28 -10.85 5.27
C PRO A 53 -7.27 -11.42 4.28
N THR A 54 -6.00 -11.02 4.42
CA THR A 54 -4.91 -11.61 3.66
C THR A 54 -4.83 -13.11 3.95
N GLY A 55 -4.75 -13.94 2.91
CA GLY A 55 -4.84 -15.40 3.04
C GLY A 55 -6.26 -15.97 3.09
N GLY A 56 -7.30 -15.13 3.06
CA GLY A 56 -8.71 -15.55 3.04
C GLY A 56 -9.19 -16.14 1.70
N GLY A 57 -8.30 -16.24 0.70
CA GLY A 57 -8.64 -16.83 -0.61
C GLY A 57 -9.41 -15.91 -1.54
N LYS A 58 -9.14 -14.60 -1.52
CA LYS A 58 -9.75 -13.59 -2.40
C LYS A 58 -9.76 -13.97 -3.89
N SER A 59 -8.67 -14.57 -4.38
CA SER A 59 -8.55 -14.92 -5.81
C SER A 59 -9.61 -15.92 -6.26
N ILE A 60 -10.00 -16.87 -5.42
CA ILE A 60 -11.03 -17.87 -5.74
C ILE A 60 -12.38 -17.22 -5.98
N THR A 61 -12.70 -16.13 -5.26
CA THR A 61 -14.01 -15.46 -5.37
C THR A 61 -14.29 -14.83 -6.74
N PHE A 62 -13.25 -14.53 -7.53
CA PHE A 62 -13.44 -14.08 -8.90
C PHE A 62 -13.02 -15.13 -9.95
N GLN A 63 -12.09 -16.02 -9.61
CA GLN A 63 -11.61 -17.01 -10.57
C GLN A 63 -12.67 -18.08 -10.87
N VAL A 64 -13.38 -18.55 -9.85
CA VAL A 64 -14.45 -19.56 -10.02
C VAL A 64 -15.62 -19.02 -10.85
N PRO A 65 -16.25 -17.87 -10.53
CA PRO A 65 -17.36 -17.35 -11.32
C PRO A 65 -16.95 -16.95 -12.74
N ALA A 66 -15.72 -16.48 -12.96
CA ALA A 66 -15.21 -16.21 -14.29
C ALA A 66 -15.08 -17.46 -15.17
N LEU A 67 -14.70 -18.59 -14.57
CA LEU A 67 -14.66 -19.88 -15.29
C LEU A 67 -16.04 -20.42 -15.61
N ALA A 68 -17.01 -20.16 -14.74
CA ALA A 68 -18.40 -20.60 -14.93
C ALA A 68 -19.15 -19.79 -15.99
N LYS A 69 -18.78 -18.51 -16.19
CA LYS A 69 -19.41 -17.60 -17.15
C LYS A 69 -18.70 -17.64 -18.51
N GLU A 70 -19.45 -17.40 -19.57
CA GLU A 70 -18.87 -17.15 -20.90
C GLU A 70 -18.28 -15.73 -20.95
N GLY A 71 -17.13 -15.57 -21.60
CA GLY A 71 -16.44 -14.30 -21.73
C GLY A 71 -15.21 -14.18 -20.85
N LEU A 72 -14.68 -12.98 -20.78
CA LEU A 72 -13.42 -12.60 -20.16
C LEU A 72 -13.67 -11.88 -18.85
N CYS A 73 -12.97 -12.24 -17.79
CA CYS A 73 -12.89 -11.46 -16.55
C CYS A 73 -11.76 -10.43 -16.68
N LEU A 74 -12.11 -9.15 -16.59
CA LEU A 74 -11.14 -8.05 -16.54
C LEU A 74 -10.71 -7.84 -15.09
N VAL A 75 -9.45 -8.13 -14.77
CA VAL A 75 -8.88 -7.99 -13.42
C VAL A 75 -7.98 -6.77 -13.34
N ILE A 76 -8.38 -5.79 -12.56
CA ILE A 76 -7.62 -4.55 -12.33
C ILE A 76 -6.89 -4.70 -11.01
N THR A 77 -5.55 -4.61 -11.04
CA THR A 77 -4.69 -4.77 -9.87
C THR A 77 -3.46 -3.86 -9.96
N PRO A 78 -2.94 -3.32 -8.84
CA PRO A 78 -1.94 -2.26 -8.88
C PRO A 78 -0.50 -2.75 -9.09
N LEU A 79 -0.26 -4.07 -9.03
CA LEU A 79 1.10 -4.61 -8.94
C LEU A 79 1.42 -5.59 -10.07
N ILE A 80 2.45 -5.24 -10.82
CA ILE A 80 2.95 -6.06 -11.94
C ILE A 80 3.43 -7.44 -11.46
N ALA A 81 4.15 -7.52 -10.35
CA ALA A 81 4.63 -8.79 -9.80
C ALA A 81 3.46 -9.73 -9.46
N LEU A 82 2.40 -9.20 -8.83
CA LEU A 82 1.19 -9.98 -8.52
C LEU A 82 0.48 -10.44 -9.79
N MET A 83 0.36 -9.59 -10.82
CA MET A 83 -0.22 -9.98 -12.11
C MET A 83 0.53 -11.16 -12.73
N LYS A 84 1.87 -11.06 -12.80
CA LYS A 84 2.72 -12.11 -13.37
C LYS A 84 2.55 -13.42 -12.62
N ASP A 85 2.56 -13.39 -11.30
CA ASP A 85 2.39 -14.58 -10.45
C ASP A 85 1.00 -15.20 -10.61
N GLN A 86 -0.07 -14.40 -10.59
CA GLN A 86 -1.44 -14.86 -10.79
C GLN A 86 -1.62 -15.50 -12.18
N VAL A 87 -1.14 -14.85 -13.24
CA VAL A 87 -1.20 -15.39 -14.60
C VAL A 87 -0.42 -16.71 -14.73
N GLN A 88 0.77 -16.79 -14.13
CA GLN A 88 1.57 -18.01 -14.13
C GLN A 88 0.88 -19.15 -13.38
N ASN A 89 0.29 -18.86 -12.22
CA ASN A 89 -0.46 -19.83 -11.43
C ASN A 89 -1.72 -20.34 -12.14
N LEU A 90 -2.42 -19.47 -12.86
CA LEU A 90 -3.56 -19.88 -13.70
C LEU A 90 -3.10 -20.76 -14.87
N LYS A 91 -2.02 -20.39 -15.57
CA LYS A 91 -1.45 -21.18 -16.67
C LYS A 91 -1.01 -22.58 -16.21
N LYS A 92 -0.39 -22.71 -15.03
CA LYS A 92 -0.04 -24.02 -14.43
C LYS A 92 -1.26 -24.91 -14.20
N ARG A 93 -2.45 -24.32 -14.01
CA ARG A 93 -3.73 -25.05 -13.87
C ARG A 93 -4.45 -25.27 -15.20
N GLY A 94 -3.82 -24.94 -16.34
CA GLY A 94 -4.42 -25.08 -17.67
C GLY A 94 -5.43 -23.98 -18.01
N ILE A 95 -5.50 -22.89 -17.22
CA ILE A 95 -6.42 -21.78 -17.43
C ILE A 95 -5.71 -20.69 -18.25
N LYS A 96 -6.33 -20.28 -19.37
CA LYS A 96 -5.78 -19.26 -20.25
C LYS A 96 -5.97 -17.86 -19.64
N ALA A 97 -4.86 -17.21 -19.31
CA ALA A 97 -4.81 -15.87 -18.73
C ALA A 97 -3.70 -15.03 -19.38
N LEU A 98 -3.95 -13.73 -19.50
CA LEU A 98 -3.04 -12.73 -20.06
C LEU A 98 -2.89 -11.57 -19.07
N ALA A 99 -1.80 -10.80 -19.22
CA ALA A 99 -1.59 -9.57 -18.48
C ALA A 99 -1.06 -8.45 -19.37
N ILE A 100 -1.47 -7.21 -19.08
CA ILE A 100 -0.94 -5.99 -19.69
C ILE A 100 -0.44 -5.07 -18.58
N TYR A 101 0.85 -4.73 -18.62
CA TYR A 101 1.50 -3.93 -17.60
C TYR A 101 2.54 -2.97 -18.20
N SER A 102 3.10 -2.10 -17.39
CA SER A 102 4.18 -1.19 -17.76
C SER A 102 5.43 -1.97 -18.14
N GLY A 103 6.10 -1.53 -19.24
CA GLY A 103 7.28 -2.21 -19.77
C GLY A 103 7.01 -3.13 -20.96
N MET A 104 5.75 -3.50 -21.24
CA MET A 104 5.41 -4.21 -22.48
C MET A 104 5.50 -3.26 -23.68
N SER A 105 6.05 -3.76 -24.79
CA SER A 105 6.04 -3.06 -26.06
C SER A 105 4.63 -2.89 -26.59
N ARG A 106 4.43 -1.87 -27.43
CA ARG A 106 3.11 -1.65 -28.06
C ARG A 106 2.62 -2.86 -28.86
N GLN A 107 3.53 -3.53 -29.57
CA GLN A 107 3.19 -4.71 -30.35
C GLN A 107 2.69 -5.86 -29.46
N GLU A 108 3.37 -6.11 -28.33
CA GLU A 108 2.93 -7.11 -27.35
C GLU A 108 1.55 -6.76 -26.77
N ILE A 109 1.29 -5.48 -26.50
CA ILE A 109 -0.02 -5.01 -26.01
C ILE A 109 -1.10 -5.27 -27.07
N ILE A 110 -0.85 -4.91 -28.33
CA ILE A 110 -1.81 -5.12 -29.44
C ILE A 110 -2.11 -6.60 -29.57
N VAL A 111 -1.10 -7.45 -29.67
CA VAL A 111 -1.26 -8.90 -29.78
C VAL A 111 -2.02 -9.48 -28.58
N THR A 112 -1.72 -8.99 -27.38
CA THR A 112 -2.42 -9.42 -26.16
C THR A 112 -3.90 -9.04 -26.20
N LEU A 113 -4.23 -7.82 -26.61
CA LEU A 113 -5.61 -7.36 -26.73
C LEU A 113 -6.37 -8.11 -27.84
N GLU A 114 -5.73 -8.39 -28.96
CA GLU A 114 -6.32 -9.21 -30.05
C GLU A 114 -6.58 -10.64 -29.60
N ASN A 115 -5.66 -11.23 -28.88
CA ASN A 115 -5.86 -12.54 -28.25
C ASN A 115 -7.07 -12.54 -27.28
N CYS A 116 -7.33 -11.43 -26.59
CA CYS A 116 -8.52 -11.30 -25.75
C CYS A 116 -9.83 -11.20 -26.55
N ILE A 117 -9.79 -10.64 -27.76
CA ILE A 117 -10.97 -10.52 -28.64
C ILE A 117 -11.27 -11.84 -29.35
N PHE A 118 -10.25 -12.44 -29.96
CA PHE A 118 -10.42 -13.58 -30.87
C PHE A 118 -10.06 -14.93 -30.25
N GLY A 119 -9.31 -14.92 -29.12
CA GLY A 119 -8.90 -16.12 -28.41
C GLY A 119 -9.88 -16.51 -27.30
N ASN A 120 -9.78 -17.74 -26.84
CA ASN A 120 -10.59 -18.24 -25.73
C ASN A 120 -9.83 -18.04 -24.39
N PHE A 121 -9.60 -16.78 -24.01
CA PHE A 121 -8.97 -16.42 -22.73
C PHE A 121 -10.05 -16.13 -21.67
N LYS A 122 -9.77 -16.48 -20.43
CA LYS A 122 -10.70 -16.30 -19.30
C LYS A 122 -10.35 -15.09 -18.42
N PHE A 123 -9.07 -14.68 -18.41
CA PHE A 123 -8.60 -13.57 -17.58
C PHE A 123 -7.69 -12.63 -18.36
N LEU A 124 -7.95 -11.34 -18.22
CA LEU A 124 -7.05 -10.27 -18.59
C LEU A 124 -6.73 -9.46 -17.33
N TYR A 125 -5.49 -9.55 -16.87
CA TYR A 125 -4.97 -8.69 -15.80
C TYR A 125 -4.41 -7.40 -16.39
N ILE A 126 -4.75 -6.26 -15.79
CA ILE A 126 -4.33 -4.95 -16.27
C ILE A 126 -4.02 -4.02 -15.10
N SER A 127 -2.99 -3.16 -15.27
CA SER A 127 -2.73 -2.08 -14.32
C SER A 127 -3.70 -0.92 -14.55
N PRO A 128 -4.10 -0.20 -13.49
CA PRO A 128 -5.09 0.89 -13.59
C PRO A 128 -4.64 2.02 -14.53
N GLU A 129 -3.34 2.27 -14.66
CA GLU A 129 -2.77 3.29 -15.54
C GLU A 129 -3.03 3.02 -17.03
N ARG A 130 -3.32 1.75 -17.39
CA ARG A 130 -3.61 1.34 -18.76
C ARG A 130 -5.05 1.53 -19.18
N LEU A 131 -5.95 1.75 -18.22
CA LEU A 131 -7.39 1.91 -18.48
C LEU A 131 -7.71 3.15 -19.33
N ASP A 132 -6.89 4.18 -19.24
CA ASP A 132 -7.09 5.45 -19.95
C ASP A 132 -6.46 5.48 -21.34
N THR A 133 -5.77 4.42 -21.76
CA THR A 133 -5.16 4.37 -23.09
C THR A 133 -6.21 4.14 -24.18
N GLU A 134 -6.20 4.98 -25.23
CA GLU A 134 -7.13 4.91 -26.36
C GLU A 134 -7.20 3.51 -26.98
N ILE A 135 -6.02 2.88 -27.14
CA ILE A 135 -5.94 1.53 -27.69
C ILE A 135 -6.68 0.49 -26.84
N PHE A 136 -6.58 0.59 -25.51
CA PHE A 136 -7.30 -0.31 -24.63
C PHE A 136 -8.80 -0.06 -24.69
N ARG A 137 -9.25 1.21 -24.58
CA ARG A 137 -10.67 1.60 -24.63
C ARG A 137 -11.35 1.15 -25.94
N THR A 138 -10.68 1.37 -27.09
CA THR A 138 -11.18 0.95 -28.40
C THR A 138 -11.31 -0.59 -28.53
N LYS A 139 -10.32 -1.33 -28.04
CA LYS A 139 -10.34 -2.79 -28.11
C LYS A 139 -11.30 -3.41 -27.08
N LEU A 140 -11.46 -2.78 -25.91
CA LEU A 140 -12.36 -3.23 -24.85
C LEU A 140 -13.82 -3.35 -25.32
N GLN A 141 -14.30 -2.40 -26.13
CA GLN A 141 -15.65 -2.43 -26.69
C GLN A 141 -15.92 -3.65 -27.59
N LYS A 142 -14.86 -4.30 -28.09
CA LYS A 142 -14.95 -5.51 -28.93
C LYS A 142 -14.79 -6.81 -28.11
N MET A 143 -14.51 -6.71 -26.82
CA MET A 143 -14.32 -7.87 -25.94
C MET A 143 -15.64 -8.25 -25.28
N LYS A 144 -15.89 -9.55 -25.15
CA LYS A 144 -17.01 -10.06 -24.34
C LYS A 144 -16.59 -10.12 -22.88
N ILE A 145 -16.81 -9.04 -22.13
CA ILE A 145 -16.47 -8.99 -20.70
C ILE A 145 -17.62 -9.58 -19.88
N SER A 146 -17.32 -10.57 -19.05
CA SER A 146 -18.30 -11.23 -18.17
C SER A 146 -18.42 -10.57 -16.80
N MET A 147 -17.33 -10.00 -16.28
CA MET A 147 -17.25 -9.31 -15.02
C MET A 147 -15.97 -8.48 -14.93
N ILE A 148 -15.99 -7.44 -14.10
CA ILE A 148 -14.80 -6.66 -13.75
C ILE A 148 -14.44 -6.98 -12.30
N THR A 149 -13.17 -7.34 -12.05
CA THR A 149 -12.64 -7.54 -10.72
C THR A 149 -11.67 -6.42 -10.38
N VAL A 150 -11.89 -5.74 -9.25
CA VAL A 150 -11.02 -4.68 -8.74
C VAL A 150 -10.32 -5.22 -7.49
N ASP A 151 -9.08 -5.67 -7.67
CA ASP A 151 -8.26 -6.12 -6.56
C ASP A 151 -7.61 -4.92 -5.85
N GLU A 152 -7.34 -5.06 -4.55
CA GLU A 152 -6.89 -3.97 -3.67
C GLU A 152 -7.75 -2.70 -3.83
N SER A 153 -9.06 -2.89 -3.85
CA SER A 153 -10.05 -1.83 -4.14
C SER A 153 -9.98 -0.63 -3.19
N HIS A 154 -9.34 -0.77 -2.02
CA HIS A 154 -9.07 0.36 -1.12
C HIS A 154 -8.22 1.46 -1.77
N CYS A 155 -7.47 1.13 -2.85
CA CYS A 155 -6.68 2.11 -3.61
C CYS A 155 -7.54 3.18 -4.32
N ILE A 156 -8.84 2.94 -4.53
CA ILE A 156 -9.73 3.95 -5.13
C ILE A 156 -10.11 5.05 -4.14
N SER A 157 -10.02 4.78 -2.86
CA SER A 157 -10.47 5.67 -1.80
C SER A 157 -9.38 6.61 -1.32
N GLN A 158 -9.67 7.89 -1.29
CA GLN A 158 -8.80 8.88 -0.64
C GLN A 158 -8.74 8.71 0.89
N TRP A 159 -9.70 8.01 1.47
CA TRP A 159 -9.70 7.58 2.87
C TRP A 159 -8.79 6.37 3.11
N GLY A 160 -8.43 5.63 2.06
CA GLY A 160 -7.50 4.52 2.10
C GLY A 160 -6.05 4.98 2.37
N TYR A 161 -5.22 4.07 2.87
CA TYR A 161 -3.82 4.36 3.17
C TYR A 161 -2.90 4.36 1.92
N ASP A 162 -3.33 3.74 0.82
CA ASP A 162 -2.61 3.64 -0.48
C ASP A 162 -3.51 4.14 -1.62
N PHE A 163 -3.92 5.42 -1.55
CA PHE A 163 -4.74 6.02 -2.61
C PHE A 163 -3.96 6.15 -3.92
N ARG A 164 -4.56 5.64 -5.00
CA ARG A 164 -4.01 5.71 -6.37
C ARG A 164 -5.01 6.36 -7.32
N PRO A 165 -4.74 7.59 -7.81
CA PRO A 165 -5.66 8.32 -8.69
C PRO A 165 -6.10 7.53 -9.94
N ALA A 166 -5.22 6.67 -10.49
CA ALA A 166 -5.55 5.83 -11.64
C ALA A 166 -6.74 4.88 -11.41
N TYR A 167 -7.03 4.51 -10.15
CA TYR A 167 -8.22 3.70 -9.83
C TYR A 167 -9.54 4.44 -10.07
N LEU A 168 -9.56 5.76 -10.06
CA LEU A 168 -10.76 6.54 -10.38
C LEU A 168 -11.23 6.30 -11.82
N LYS A 169 -10.31 5.94 -12.74
CA LYS A 169 -10.62 5.61 -14.13
C LYS A 169 -11.46 4.34 -14.30
N ILE A 170 -11.58 3.51 -13.25
CA ILE A 170 -12.41 2.30 -13.28
C ILE A 170 -13.88 2.66 -13.49
N ALA A 171 -14.35 3.75 -12.90
CA ALA A 171 -15.72 4.24 -13.09
C ALA A 171 -16.02 4.58 -14.57
N GLU A 172 -15.07 5.20 -15.27
CA GLU A 172 -15.20 5.51 -16.70
C GLU A 172 -15.26 4.23 -17.58
N ILE A 173 -14.51 3.18 -17.21
CA ILE A 173 -14.59 1.88 -17.91
C ILE A 173 -15.96 1.24 -17.72
N ARG A 174 -16.59 1.42 -16.57
CA ARG A 174 -17.93 0.92 -16.31
C ARG A 174 -18.97 1.52 -17.27
N GLU A 175 -18.82 2.80 -17.63
CA GLU A 175 -19.70 3.47 -18.60
C GLU A 175 -19.61 2.82 -19.99
N LEU A 176 -18.43 2.31 -20.37
CA LEU A 176 -18.23 1.59 -21.62
C LEU A 176 -18.80 0.16 -21.60
N LEU A 177 -19.05 -0.38 -20.41
CA LEU A 177 -19.50 -1.76 -20.17
C LEU A 177 -20.80 -1.77 -19.34
N PRO A 178 -21.90 -1.19 -19.82
CA PRO A 178 -23.16 -1.16 -19.09
C PRO A 178 -23.67 -2.58 -18.84
N GLY A 179 -24.08 -2.87 -17.62
CA GLY A 179 -24.58 -4.19 -17.24
C GLY A 179 -23.54 -5.20 -16.77
N VAL A 180 -22.25 -4.97 -16.98
CA VAL A 180 -21.19 -5.84 -16.45
C VAL A 180 -21.03 -5.59 -14.94
N PRO A 181 -21.14 -6.64 -14.08
CA PRO A 181 -21.03 -6.49 -12.64
C PRO A 181 -19.56 -6.29 -12.21
N ILE A 182 -19.37 -5.56 -11.10
CA ILE A 182 -18.06 -5.31 -10.50
C ILE A 182 -17.93 -6.11 -9.20
N LEU A 183 -16.85 -6.87 -9.09
CA LEU A 183 -16.39 -7.47 -7.84
C LEU A 183 -15.19 -6.69 -7.31
N ALA A 184 -15.39 -5.92 -6.25
CA ALA A 184 -14.32 -5.23 -5.55
C ALA A 184 -13.83 -6.07 -4.38
N LEU A 185 -12.51 -6.21 -4.22
CA LEU A 185 -11.88 -7.03 -3.19
C LEU A 185 -10.83 -6.22 -2.44
N THR A 186 -10.82 -6.31 -1.11
CA THR A 186 -9.75 -5.76 -0.29
C THR A 186 -9.59 -6.51 1.02
N ALA A 187 -8.38 -6.45 1.60
CA ALA A 187 -8.07 -7.02 2.91
C ALA A 187 -8.10 -5.98 4.04
N THR A 188 -8.13 -4.69 3.71
CA THR A 188 -7.95 -3.61 4.68
C THR A 188 -8.82 -2.42 4.29
N ALA A 189 -10.00 -2.32 4.92
CA ALA A 189 -10.88 -1.18 4.70
C ALA A 189 -11.64 -0.85 5.99
N THR A 190 -11.57 0.42 6.41
CA THR A 190 -12.41 0.95 7.47
C THR A 190 -13.85 1.17 6.96
N PRO A 191 -14.84 1.38 7.82
CA PRO A 191 -16.22 1.63 7.40
C PRO A 191 -16.36 2.79 6.41
N GLU A 192 -15.56 3.85 6.54
CA GLU A 192 -15.53 5.00 5.63
C GLU A 192 -15.01 4.60 4.25
N VAL A 193 -13.93 3.82 4.21
CA VAL A 193 -13.34 3.29 2.97
C VAL A 193 -14.33 2.39 2.23
N VAL A 194 -15.08 1.56 2.96
CA VAL A 194 -16.11 0.66 2.40
C VAL A 194 -17.20 1.44 1.67
N LYS A 195 -17.68 2.55 2.26
CA LYS A 195 -18.68 3.41 1.63
C LYS A 195 -18.11 4.11 0.40
N ASP A 196 -16.90 4.64 0.51
CA ASP A 196 -16.25 5.37 -0.59
C ASP A 196 -15.95 4.46 -1.78
N ILE A 197 -15.51 3.21 -1.56
CA ILE A 197 -15.30 2.22 -2.64
C ILE A 197 -16.59 2.02 -3.45
N GLN A 198 -17.71 1.76 -2.79
CA GLN A 198 -18.97 1.53 -3.48
C GLN A 198 -19.45 2.77 -4.25
N ALA A 199 -19.33 3.96 -3.63
CA ALA A 199 -19.67 5.23 -4.27
C ALA A 199 -18.79 5.51 -5.50
N ARG A 200 -17.47 5.34 -5.39
CA ARG A 200 -16.51 5.60 -6.48
C ARG A 200 -16.59 4.59 -7.62
N LEU A 201 -16.99 3.37 -7.34
CA LEU A 201 -17.24 2.34 -8.35
C LEU A 201 -18.68 2.38 -8.90
N HIS A 202 -19.49 3.35 -8.48
CA HIS A 202 -20.89 3.51 -8.88
C HIS A 202 -21.70 2.22 -8.71
N PHE A 203 -21.61 1.58 -7.54
CA PHE A 203 -22.42 0.40 -7.25
C PHE A 203 -23.90 0.75 -7.35
N ARG A 204 -24.68 -0.12 -7.95
CA ARG A 204 -26.14 0.08 -8.14
C ARG A 204 -26.89 0.01 -6.83
N GLU A 205 -26.40 -0.78 -5.89
CA GLU A 205 -26.91 -0.95 -4.52
C GLU A 205 -25.75 -1.25 -3.57
N GLU A 206 -25.93 -0.94 -2.29
CA GLU A 206 -24.94 -1.33 -1.29
C GLU A 206 -24.95 -2.85 -1.12
N ASN A 207 -23.82 -3.50 -1.38
CA ASN A 207 -23.69 -4.94 -1.30
C ASN A 207 -22.28 -5.33 -0.82
N VAL A 208 -22.18 -5.66 0.46
CA VAL A 208 -20.90 -5.89 1.14
C VAL A 208 -20.92 -7.20 1.91
N PHE A 209 -20.01 -8.09 1.58
CA PHE A 209 -19.74 -9.30 2.35
C PHE A 209 -18.49 -9.10 3.20
N ARG A 210 -18.58 -9.40 4.48
CA ARG A 210 -17.48 -9.22 5.45
C ARG A 210 -17.10 -10.53 6.08
N MET A 211 -15.85 -10.94 5.89
CA MET A 211 -15.22 -11.99 6.68
C MET A 211 -14.55 -11.34 7.89
N SER A 212 -14.63 -11.97 9.05
CA SER A 212 -13.89 -11.47 10.22
C SER A 212 -12.40 -11.35 9.91
N PHE A 213 -11.82 -10.24 10.34
CA PHE A 213 -10.38 -10.00 10.28
C PHE A 213 -9.60 -10.74 11.38
N GLU A 214 -10.29 -11.45 12.26
CA GLU A 214 -9.66 -12.21 13.34
C GLU A 214 -8.74 -13.32 12.79
N ARG A 215 -7.52 -13.33 13.26
CA ARG A 215 -6.50 -14.34 12.94
C ARG A 215 -6.19 -15.16 14.19
N LYS A 216 -6.95 -16.24 14.41
CA LYS A 216 -6.82 -17.09 15.61
C LYS A 216 -5.44 -17.73 15.77
N ASN A 217 -4.72 -17.94 14.67
CA ASN A 217 -3.37 -18.52 14.67
C ASN A 217 -2.25 -17.48 14.72
N LEU A 218 -2.55 -16.18 14.69
CA LEU A 218 -1.55 -15.10 14.66
C LEU A 218 -1.56 -14.32 15.97
N ALA A 219 -0.44 -14.40 16.71
CA ALA A 219 -0.25 -13.63 17.93
C ALA A 219 0.39 -12.28 17.62
N TYR A 220 -0.32 -11.20 17.93
CA TYR A 220 0.20 -9.83 17.83
C TYR A 220 0.90 -9.46 19.13
N ILE A 221 2.14 -9.00 19.04
CA ILE A 221 3.01 -8.72 20.20
C ILE A 221 3.69 -7.37 20.03
N VAL A 222 3.65 -6.54 21.06
CA VAL A 222 4.46 -5.33 21.16
C VAL A 222 5.56 -5.57 22.21
N ARG A 223 6.82 -5.41 21.79
CA ARG A 223 7.99 -5.49 22.66
C ARG A 223 8.57 -4.11 22.87
N LYS A 224 8.41 -3.58 24.07
CA LYS A 224 9.02 -2.29 24.48
C LYS A 224 10.49 -2.51 24.79
N THR A 225 11.39 -1.94 24.01
CA THR A 225 12.84 -2.10 24.15
C THR A 225 13.60 -0.95 23.52
N GLU A 226 14.64 -0.48 24.18
CA GLU A 226 15.58 0.48 23.60
C GLU A 226 16.67 -0.23 22.77
N ASN A 227 16.95 -1.51 23.05
CA ASN A 227 17.87 -2.34 22.27
C ASN A 227 17.12 -3.24 21.30
N LYS A 228 16.59 -2.66 20.20
CA LYS A 228 15.85 -3.40 19.18
C LYS A 228 16.68 -4.49 18.50
N THR A 229 17.97 -4.25 18.30
CA THR A 229 18.88 -5.20 17.64
C THR A 229 19.08 -6.45 18.49
N GLY A 230 19.37 -6.28 19.77
CA GLY A 230 19.51 -7.40 20.69
C GLY A 230 18.21 -8.22 20.82
N GLU A 231 17.06 -7.54 20.89
CA GLU A 231 15.77 -8.21 20.96
C GLU A 231 15.44 -8.94 19.65
N LEU A 232 15.77 -8.38 18.49
CA LEU A 232 15.64 -9.03 17.19
C LEU A 232 16.40 -10.37 17.15
N LEU A 233 17.68 -10.37 17.52
CA LEU A 233 18.52 -11.57 17.54
C LEU A 233 17.99 -12.60 18.54
N HIS A 234 17.57 -12.16 19.72
CA HIS A 234 16.95 -13.01 20.73
C HIS A 234 15.70 -13.72 20.20
N ILE A 235 14.82 -12.99 19.52
CA ILE A 235 13.60 -13.56 18.92
C ILE A 235 13.95 -14.57 17.82
N LEU A 236 14.83 -14.21 16.88
CA LEU A 236 15.18 -15.07 15.76
C LEU A 236 15.89 -16.36 16.18
N ARG A 237 16.70 -16.33 17.24
CA ARG A 237 17.33 -17.54 17.80
C ARG A 237 16.33 -18.49 18.45
N ARG A 238 15.27 -17.96 19.05
CA ARG A 238 14.22 -18.77 19.72
C ARG A 238 13.12 -19.26 18.78
N MET A 239 12.90 -18.56 17.67
CA MET A 239 11.81 -18.83 16.74
C MET A 239 12.38 -19.36 15.42
N PRO A 240 12.49 -20.67 15.25
CA PRO A 240 12.91 -21.27 13.98
C PRO A 240 11.86 -21.04 12.90
N GLY A 241 12.25 -21.16 11.62
CA GLY A 241 11.38 -21.03 10.47
C GLY A 241 11.53 -19.69 9.73
N SER A 242 10.77 -19.54 8.67
CA SER A 242 10.84 -18.37 7.79
C SER A 242 10.37 -17.11 8.49
N ALA A 243 11.10 -16.00 8.26
CA ALA A 243 10.83 -14.70 8.88
C ALA A 243 10.86 -13.55 7.86
N ILE A 244 10.09 -12.51 8.16
CA ILE A 244 10.17 -11.22 7.46
C ILE A 244 10.47 -10.13 8.50
N ILE A 245 11.43 -9.27 8.19
CA ILE A 245 11.77 -8.12 9.02
C ILE A 245 11.48 -6.85 8.22
N TYR A 246 10.59 -6.01 8.73
CA TYR A 246 10.28 -4.73 8.12
C TYR A 246 11.11 -3.61 8.73
N VAL A 247 11.79 -2.87 7.86
CA VAL A 247 12.52 -1.65 8.15
C VAL A 247 12.11 -0.54 7.19
N ARG A 248 12.29 0.71 7.59
CA ARG A 248 11.78 1.83 6.81
C ARG A 248 12.63 2.20 5.59
N ASN A 249 13.95 2.15 5.69
CA ASN A 249 14.82 2.66 4.64
C ASN A 249 15.69 1.58 4.00
N ARG A 250 16.08 1.85 2.74
CA ARG A 250 16.87 0.92 1.91
C ARG A 250 18.24 0.58 2.52
N ARG A 251 18.90 1.55 3.15
CA ARG A 251 20.20 1.35 3.79
C ARG A 251 20.09 0.36 4.95
N ARG A 252 19.08 0.54 5.79
CA ARG A 252 18.87 -0.31 6.96
C ARG A 252 18.54 -1.77 6.60
N THR A 253 17.95 -2.03 5.41
CA THR A 253 17.75 -3.42 4.96
C THR A 253 19.08 -4.14 4.81
N LYS A 254 20.10 -3.49 4.26
CA LYS A 254 21.45 -4.05 4.09
C LYS A 254 22.14 -4.23 5.43
N GLU A 255 22.15 -3.19 6.27
CA GLU A 255 22.79 -3.20 7.59
C GLU A 255 22.28 -4.36 8.48
N ILE A 256 20.95 -4.56 8.52
CA ILE A 256 20.37 -5.68 9.29
C ILE A 256 20.70 -7.03 8.64
N THR A 257 20.72 -7.12 7.31
CA THR A 257 21.09 -8.39 6.65
C THR A 257 22.55 -8.77 6.94
N GLU A 258 23.47 -7.82 6.88
CA GLU A 258 24.89 -8.03 7.25
C GLU A 258 25.03 -8.45 8.71
N LEU A 259 24.29 -7.80 9.62
CA LEU A 259 24.25 -8.18 11.03
C LEU A 259 23.79 -9.64 11.19
N LEU A 260 22.73 -10.06 10.47
CA LEU A 260 22.22 -11.42 10.57
C LEU A 260 23.22 -12.46 10.03
N HIS A 261 23.93 -12.13 8.96
CA HIS A 261 25.00 -12.99 8.44
C HIS A 261 26.14 -13.15 9.44
N ASN A 262 26.53 -12.10 10.14
CA ASN A 262 27.55 -12.17 11.20
C ASN A 262 27.13 -13.02 12.40
N GLU A 263 25.84 -13.29 12.52
CA GLU A 263 25.23 -14.13 13.57
C GLU A 263 24.78 -15.51 13.05
N ASP A 264 25.34 -15.93 11.90
CA ASP A 264 25.07 -17.21 11.23
C ASP A 264 23.59 -17.44 10.86
N ILE A 265 22.83 -16.35 10.62
CA ILE A 265 21.44 -16.39 10.18
C ILE A 265 21.39 -16.05 8.68
N THR A 266 20.94 -17.02 7.86
CA THR A 266 20.79 -16.80 6.42
C THR A 266 19.69 -15.76 6.14
N ALA A 267 20.04 -14.70 5.45
CA ALA A 267 19.13 -13.59 5.17
C ALA A 267 19.37 -12.99 3.79
N ASP A 268 18.31 -12.43 3.20
CA ASP A 268 18.38 -11.56 2.04
C ASP A 268 17.68 -10.25 2.32
N PHE A 269 17.96 -9.21 1.52
CA PHE A 269 17.26 -7.94 1.64
C PHE A 269 16.49 -7.58 0.39
N TYR A 270 15.37 -6.83 0.57
CA TYR A 270 14.49 -6.45 -0.52
C TYR A 270 13.99 -4.99 -0.37
N HIS A 271 14.12 -4.20 -1.45
CA HIS A 271 13.59 -2.83 -1.51
C HIS A 271 13.32 -2.41 -2.95
N ALA A 272 12.52 -1.37 -3.17
CA ALA A 272 12.11 -0.90 -4.48
C ALA A 272 13.29 -0.52 -5.41
N GLY A 273 14.42 -0.07 -4.85
CA GLY A 273 15.59 0.34 -5.63
C GLY A 273 16.49 -0.80 -6.15
N LEU A 274 16.10 -2.07 -5.98
CA LEU A 274 16.75 -3.21 -6.63
C LEU A 274 16.23 -3.35 -8.07
N ASP A 275 17.06 -3.84 -8.98
CA ASP A 275 16.62 -4.27 -10.30
C ASP A 275 15.72 -5.51 -10.21
N ASP A 276 14.91 -5.74 -11.23
CA ASP A 276 13.88 -6.78 -11.19
C ASP A 276 14.49 -8.19 -11.14
N ALA A 277 15.61 -8.44 -11.83
CA ALA A 277 16.29 -9.74 -11.78
C ALA A 277 16.79 -10.05 -10.36
N THR A 278 17.40 -9.08 -9.70
CA THR A 278 17.85 -9.22 -8.30
C THR A 278 16.68 -9.43 -7.35
N LYS A 279 15.56 -8.73 -7.56
CA LYS A 279 14.32 -8.91 -6.78
C LYS A 279 13.82 -10.35 -6.90
N ASP A 280 13.73 -10.88 -8.12
CA ASP A 280 13.23 -12.22 -8.40
C ASP A 280 14.14 -13.30 -7.77
N ILE A 281 15.45 -13.18 -7.92
CA ILE A 281 16.42 -14.12 -7.35
C ILE A 281 16.30 -14.19 -5.81
N ARG A 282 16.28 -13.03 -5.14
CA ARG A 282 16.22 -12.99 -3.67
C ARG A 282 14.87 -13.49 -3.15
N GLN A 283 13.79 -13.13 -3.81
CA GLN A 283 12.47 -13.63 -3.49
C GLN A 283 12.41 -15.16 -3.61
N GLN A 284 12.99 -15.71 -4.69
CA GLN A 284 13.04 -17.15 -4.91
C GLN A 284 13.86 -17.86 -3.84
N ARG A 285 15.06 -17.36 -3.49
CA ARG A 285 15.90 -17.92 -2.43
C ARG A 285 15.17 -17.97 -1.09
N TRP A 286 14.42 -16.91 -0.77
CA TRP A 286 13.61 -16.90 0.43
C TRP A 286 12.38 -17.83 0.33
N GLN A 287 11.73 -17.94 -0.82
CA GLN A 287 10.63 -18.88 -1.02
C GLN A 287 11.05 -20.33 -0.91
N THR A 288 12.22 -20.69 -1.42
CA THR A 288 12.78 -22.06 -1.33
C THR A 288 13.37 -22.39 0.03
N GLY A 289 13.58 -21.40 0.90
CA GLY A 289 14.16 -21.55 2.23
C GLY A 289 15.70 -21.52 2.25
N GLU A 290 16.36 -21.23 1.14
CA GLU A 290 17.81 -20.98 1.08
C GLU A 290 18.16 -19.76 1.94
N SER A 291 17.35 -18.70 1.88
CA SER A 291 17.39 -17.59 2.83
C SER A 291 16.23 -17.73 3.82
N ARG A 292 16.55 -17.88 5.10
CA ARG A 292 15.55 -17.99 6.16
C ARG A 292 14.80 -16.68 6.41
N VAL A 293 15.52 -15.56 6.37
CA VAL A 293 15.01 -14.24 6.73
C VAL A 293 15.02 -13.30 5.52
N MET A 294 13.91 -12.60 5.31
CA MET A 294 13.84 -11.49 4.37
C MET A 294 13.79 -10.17 5.13
N VAL A 295 14.80 -9.31 4.96
CA VAL A 295 14.83 -7.96 5.53
C VAL A 295 14.36 -6.97 4.45
N ALA A 296 13.25 -6.28 4.68
CA ALA A 296 12.62 -5.55 3.61
C ALA A 296 12.04 -4.20 4.03
N THR A 297 11.88 -3.32 3.06
CA THR A 297 10.94 -2.20 3.17
C THR A 297 9.53 -2.67 2.79
N ASN A 298 8.51 -1.78 2.89
CA ASN A 298 7.15 -2.04 2.43
C ASN A 298 7.04 -2.48 0.96
N ALA A 299 8.12 -2.31 0.16
CA ALA A 299 8.19 -2.83 -1.22
C ALA A 299 8.12 -4.36 -1.29
N PHE A 300 8.55 -5.07 -0.23
CA PHE A 300 8.34 -6.51 -0.09
C PHE A 300 6.98 -6.73 0.54
N GLY A 301 5.97 -6.64 -0.28
CA GLY A 301 4.63 -6.51 0.22
C GLY A 301 3.61 -7.31 -0.57
N MET A 302 2.71 -6.60 -1.23
CA MET A 302 1.59 -7.20 -1.97
C MET A 302 2.10 -8.23 -2.99
N GLY A 303 1.40 -9.35 -3.10
CA GLY A 303 1.76 -10.43 -4.04
C GLY A 303 2.68 -11.53 -3.50
N ILE A 304 3.21 -11.39 -2.28
CA ILE A 304 4.03 -12.44 -1.67
C ILE A 304 3.13 -13.49 -1.03
N ASP A 305 3.26 -14.71 -1.52
CA ASP A 305 2.50 -15.86 -1.04
C ASP A 305 3.42 -17.02 -0.61
N LYS A 306 3.99 -16.91 0.61
CA LYS A 306 4.68 -17.98 1.30
C LYS A 306 3.85 -18.38 2.52
N PRO A 307 3.31 -19.60 2.57
CA PRO A 307 2.36 -19.98 3.61
C PRO A 307 2.99 -20.15 5.00
N ASP A 308 4.24 -20.58 5.05
CA ASP A 308 4.97 -21.03 6.24
C ASP A 308 5.81 -19.95 6.93
N VAL A 309 5.48 -18.67 6.75
CA VAL A 309 6.14 -17.59 7.50
C VAL A 309 5.74 -17.67 8.97
N ARG A 310 6.73 -17.91 9.83
CA ARG A 310 6.47 -18.07 11.28
C ARG A 310 6.44 -16.77 12.04
N ILE A 311 7.17 -15.77 11.57
CA ILE A 311 7.24 -14.50 12.27
C ILE A 311 7.43 -13.32 11.31
N VAL A 312 6.71 -12.24 11.59
CA VAL A 312 6.91 -10.92 10.98
C VAL A 312 7.34 -9.96 12.08
N ILE A 313 8.46 -9.27 11.90
CA ILE A 313 9.03 -8.34 12.89
C ILE A 313 9.09 -6.95 12.28
N HIS A 314 8.54 -5.96 12.96
CA HIS A 314 8.66 -4.56 12.61
C HIS A 314 9.72 -3.90 13.51
N MET A 315 10.87 -3.55 12.91
CA MET A 315 11.93 -2.79 13.56
C MET A 315 11.61 -1.31 13.65
N ASP A 316 10.86 -0.81 12.68
CA ASP A 316 10.36 0.56 12.61
C ASP A 316 8.84 0.54 12.56
N LEU A 317 8.18 1.51 13.23
CA LEU A 317 6.73 1.59 13.23
C LEU A 317 6.19 1.88 11.80
N PRO A 318 5.22 1.10 11.33
CA PRO A 318 4.44 1.43 10.14
C PRO A 318 3.75 2.81 10.30
N GLY A 319 3.39 3.41 9.18
CA GLY A 319 2.72 4.71 9.17
C GLY A 319 1.22 4.63 9.53
N SER A 320 0.65 3.43 9.59
CA SER A 320 -0.76 3.21 9.86
C SER A 320 -1.03 1.78 10.31
N ILE A 321 -2.19 1.58 10.93
CA ILE A 321 -2.70 0.25 11.34
C ILE A 321 -2.96 -0.64 10.11
N GLU A 322 -3.44 -0.07 9.01
CA GLU A 322 -3.71 -0.83 7.77
C GLU A 322 -2.42 -1.43 7.20
N ALA A 323 -1.36 -0.62 7.10
CA ALA A 323 -0.06 -1.09 6.64
C ALA A 323 0.48 -2.19 7.58
N TYR A 324 0.41 -1.95 8.90
CA TYR A 324 0.81 -2.94 9.90
C TYR A 324 0.04 -4.25 9.74
N PHE A 325 -1.30 -4.18 9.63
CA PHE A 325 -2.16 -5.35 9.53
C PHE A 325 -1.88 -6.15 8.25
N GLN A 326 -1.66 -5.48 7.13
CA GLN A 326 -1.32 -6.11 5.85
C GLN A 326 0.04 -6.80 5.90
N GLU A 327 1.05 -6.15 6.49
CA GLU A 327 2.40 -6.69 6.64
C GLU A 327 2.44 -7.85 7.65
N ALA A 328 1.84 -7.70 8.82
CA ALA A 328 1.69 -8.71 9.85
C ALA A 328 0.92 -9.95 9.36
N GLY A 329 -0.12 -9.73 8.54
CA GLY A 329 -0.97 -10.77 7.97
C GLY A 329 -0.26 -11.74 7.02
N ARG A 330 1.02 -11.53 6.71
CA ARG A 330 1.84 -12.47 5.93
C ARG A 330 2.25 -13.70 6.73
N ALA A 331 2.27 -13.59 8.06
CA ALA A 331 2.60 -14.71 8.92
C ALA A 331 1.43 -15.70 9.04
N GLY A 332 1.74 -16.99 9.07
CA GLY A 332 0.82 -18.08 9.38
C GLY A 332 -0.32 -18.28 8.39
N ARG A 333 -0.08 -18.12 7.09
CA ARG A 333 -1.12 -18.38 6.06
C ARG A 333 -1.51 -19.85 5.93
N ASP A 334 -0.64 -20.74 6.40
CA ASP A 334 -0.89 -22.18 6.49
C ASP A 334 -1.80 -22.57 7.66
N GLY A 335 -2.26 -21.60 8.46
CA GLY A 335 -3.06 -21.85 9.65
C GLY A 335 -2.27 -22.24 10.90
N GLN A 336 -0.96 -22.48 10.77
CA GLN A 336 -0.11 -22.80 11.91
C GLN A 336 0.18 -21.56 12.76
N LYS A 337 0.54 -21.76 14.03
CA LYS A 337 0.88 -20.68 14.96
C LYS A 337 1.98 -19.80 14.39
N ALA A 338 1.74 -18.50 14.41
CA ALA A 338 2.66 -17.50 13.92
C ALA A 338 2.60 -16.22 14.78
N TYR A 339 3.58 -15.35 14.59
CA TYR A 339 3.76 -14.16 15.42
C TYR A 339 3.99 -12.91 14.58
N ALA A 340 3.36 -11.81 14.98
CA ALA A 340 3.63 -10.48 14.46
C ALA A 340 4.16 -9.62 15.61
N VAL A 341 5.42 -9.25 15.54
CA VAL A 341 6.12 -8.54 16.62
C VAL A 341 6.47 -7.13 16.19
N VAL A 342 6.09 -6.13 16.99
CA VAL A 342 6.55 -4.75 16.85
C VAL A 342 7.59 -4.48 17.94
N LEU A 343 8.77 -4.05 17.55
CA LEU A 343 9.80 -3.57 18.47
C LEU A 343 9.62 -2.05 18.64
N TYR A 344 9.20 -1.65 19.81
CA TYR A 344 8.87 -0.26 20.14
C TYR A 344 9.85 0.35 21.12
N ALA A 345 10.50 1.45 20.72
CA ALA A 345 11.33 2.29 21.58
C ALA A 345 10.64 3.65 21.82
N LYS A 346 10.96 4.33 22.92
CA LYS A 346 10.39 5.66 23.22
C LYS A 346 10.66 6.68 22.11
N SER A 347 11.83 6.59 21.47
CA SER A 347 12.22 7.45 20.34
C SER A 347 11.34 7.28 19.09
N ASP A 348 10.64 6.16 18.94
CA ASP A 348 9.76 5.91 17.79
C ASP A 348 8.58 6.89 17.76
N LYS A 349 8.06 7.28 18.93
CA LYS A 349 6.98 8.26 19.02
C LYS A 349 7.38 9.58 18.37
N ALA A 350 8.53 10.13 18.75
CA ALA A 350 9.05 11.38 18.19
C ALA A 350 9.33 11.24 16.68
N THR A 351 9.90 10.09 16.27
CA THR A 351 10.17 9.79 14.87
C THR A 351 8.88 9.74 14.04
N LEU A 352 7.80 9.15 14.59
CA LEU A 352 6.52 9.04 13.89
C LEU A 352 5.83 10.42 13.79
N HIS A 353 5.85 11.21 14.85
CA HIS A 353 5.33 12.59 14.83
C HIS A 353 6.08 13.50 13.85
N LYS A 354 7.40 13.37 13.74
CA LYS A 354 8.20 14.13 12.77
C LYS A 354 7.77 13.86 11.32
N ARG A 355 7.19 12.71 11.03
CA ARG A 355 6.70 12.41 9.68
C ARG A 355 5.54 13.30 9.24
N ILE A 356 4.78 13.88 10.17
CA ILE A 356 3.64 14.75 9.85
C ILE A 356 4.12 16.00 9.11
N PRO A 357 5.00 16.86 9.70
CA PRO A 357 5.51 18.03 8.98
C PRO A 357 6.41 17.66 7.78
N ASP A 358 7.07 16.51 7.79
CA ASP A 358 7.85 16.04 6.65
C ASP A 358 6.94 15.69 5.44
N THR A 359 5.74 15.13 5.68
CA THR A 359 4.78 14.74 4.65
C THR A 359 3.83 15.88 4.27
N PHE A 360 3.47 16.71 5.22
CA PHE A 360 2.60 17.88 5.07
C PHE A 360 3.31 19.12 5.60
N PRO A 361 4.34 19.63 4.86
CA PRO A 361 4.97 20.90 5.21
C PRO A 361 3.95 22.04 5.15
N GLU A 362 4.20 23.12 5.87
CA GLU A 362 3.31 24.29 5.92
C GLU A 362 3.01 24.82 4.51
N LYS A 363 1.79 25.34 4.30
CA LYS A 363 1.37 25.81 2.97
C LYS A 363 2.28 26.90 2.41
N GLU A 364 2.79 27.76 3.26
CA GLU A 364 3.76 28.81 2.93
C GLU A 364 5.05 28.20 2.40
N TYR A 365 5.56 27.15 3.04
CA TYR A 365 6.73 26.40 2.56
C TYR A 365 6.48 25.79 1.16
N ILE A 366 5.30 25.22 0.94
CA ILE A 366 4.94 24.65 -0.38
C ILE A 366 4.91 25.72 -1.47
N LYS A 367 4.37 26.90 -1.15
CA LYS A 367 4.35 28.06 -2.04
C LYS A 367 5.76 28.56 -2.33
N GLU A 368 6.62 28.65 -1.31
CA GLU A 368 8.03 29.03 -1.46
C GLU A 368 8.79 28.04 -2.36
N VAL A 369 8.59 26.72 -2.16
CA VAL A 369 9.19 25.68 -3.03
C VAL A 369 8.72 25.88 -4.47
N TYR A 370 7.42 26.16 -4.71
CA TYR A 370 6.92 26.47 -6.05
C TYR A 370 7.57 27.70 -6.66
N GLU A 371 7.74 28.79 -5.91
CA GLU A 371 8.37 30.01 -6.37
C GLU A 371 9.86 29.81 -6.66
N HIS A 372 10.57 29.08 -5.77
CA HIS A 372 11.98 28.76 -5.99
C HIS A 372 12.21 27.82 -7.19
N LEU A 373 11.25 26.98 -7.55
CA LEU A 373 11.31 26.22 -8.81
C LEU A 373 11.29 27.16 -10.02
N GLN A 374 10.52 28.24 -9.99
CA GLN A 374 10.49 29.21 -11.08
C GLN A 374 11.84 29.93 -11.20
N TYR A 375 12.46 30.29 -10.08
CA TYR A 375 13.80 30.86 -10.09
C TYR A 375 14.88 29.85 -10.52
N TYR A 376 14.72 28.59 -10.12
CA TYR A 376 15.65 27.53 -10.50
C TYR A 376 15.70 27.33 -12.02
N TYR A 377 14.55 27.39 -12.68
CA TYR A 377 14.41 27.24 -14.13
C TYR A 377 14.36 28.54 -14.90
N GLN A 378 14.48 29.70 -14.24
CA GLN A 378 14.41 31.04 -14.86
C GLN A 378 13.13 31.23 -15.70
N MET A 379 11.98 30.82 -15.17
CA MET A 379 10.70 30.84 -15.87
C MET A 379 10.01 32.19 -15.69
N ALA A 380 9.57 32.82 -16.77
CA ALA A 380 8.82 34.07 -16.72
C ALA A 380 7.34 33.86 -16.31
N MET A 381 6.68 34.92 -15.86
CA MET A 381 5.24 34.90 -15.57
C MET A 381 4.45 34.63 -16.84
N GLY A 382 3.40 33.79 -16.75
CA GLY A 382 2.60 33.36 -17.89
C GLY A 382 3.24 32.31 -18.79
N ASP A 383 4.51 31.93 -18.53
CA ASP A 383 5.19 30.84 -19.19
C ASP A 383 5.04 29.53 -18.40
N GLY A 384 5.45 28.44 -18.98
CA GLY A 384 5.66 27.16 -18.29
C GLY A 384 4.72 26.05 -18.71
N GLN A 385 3.50 26.32 -19.12
CA GLN A 385 2.56 25.26 -19.51
C GLN A 385 3.16 24.32 -20.57
N GLY A 386 3.16 23.01 -20.28
CA GLY A 386 3.75 21.98 -21.13
C GLY A 386 5.29 21.90 -21.10
N CYS A 387 5.97 22.80 -20.37
CA CYS A 387 7.41 22.74 -20.22
C CYS A 387 7.85 21.56 -19.36
N VAL A 388 8.79 20.77 -19.90
CA VAL A 388 9.44 19.64 -19.20
C VAL A 388 10.84 20.06 -18.77
N ARG A 389 11.15 19.85 -17.50
CA ARG A 389 12.47 20.16 -16.92
C ARG A 389 13.02 18.98 -16.13
N GLU A 390 14.30 18.67 -16.33
CA GLU A 390 15.00 17.72 -15.45
C GLU A 390 15.11 18.33 -14.04
N PHE A 391 14.90 17.52 -13.04
CA PHE A 391 14.93 17.96 -11.64
C PHE A 391 15.93 17.15 -10.83
N ASN A 392 16.88 17.84 -10.22
CA ASN A 392 17.79 17.27 -9.24
C ASN A 392 17.46 17.84 -7.86
N ILE A 393 16.81 17.04 -7.03
CA ILE A 393 16.37 17.46 -5.70
C ILE A 393 17.54 17.86 -4.80
N GLU A 394 18.70 17.17 -4.91
CA GLU A 394 19.88 17.48 -4.09
C GLU A 394 20.49 18.83 -4.47
N ASP A 395 20.57 19.12 -5.77
CA ASP A 395 21.07 20.40 -6.27
C ASP A 395 20.12 21.56 -5.91
N PHE A 396 18.82 21.35 -6.11
CA PHE A 396 17.78 22.30 -5.70
C PHE A 396 17.85 22.60 -4.19
N CYS A 397 17.90 21.56 -3.36
CA CYS A 397 18.00 21.71 -1.92
C CYS A 397 19.27 22.42 -1.48
N ARG A 398 20.41 22.17 -2.14
CA ARG A 398 21.66 22.85 -1.85
C ARG A 398 21.57 24.34 -2.19
N LYS A 399 20.99 24.68 -3.34
CA LYS A 399 20.87 26.06 -3.83
C LYS A 399 19.97 26.91 -2.92
N PHE A 400 18.85 26.36 -2.48
CA PHE A 400 17.85 27.09 -1.69
C PHE A 400 17.88 26.74 -0.20
N LYS A 401 18.83 25.94 0.28
CA LYS A 401 19.01 25.52 1.69
C LYS A 401 17.80 24.78 2.25
N TYR A 402 17.23 23.88 1.44
CA TYR A 402 16.12 23.02 1.83
C TYR A 402 16.59 21.62 2.24
N PHE A 403 15.67 20.87 2.86
CA PHE A 403 15.82 19.44 3.09
C PHE A 403 15.04 18.63 2.02
N PRO A 404 15.62 17.52 1.50
CA PRO A 404 15.00 16.77 0.39
C PRO A 404 13.60 16.24 0.67
N VAL A 405 13.34 15.72 1.89
CA VAL A 405 12.05 15.07 2.22
C VAL A 405 10.87 16.05 2.17
N PRO A 406 10.91 17.22 2.85
CA PRO A 406 9.82 18.21 2.73
C PRO A 406 9.65 18.77 1.31
N VAL A 407 10.74 18.91 0.54
CA VAL A 407 10.66 19.35 -0.88
C VAL A 407 9.95 18.31 -1.73
N ASP A 408 10.30 17.04 -1.61
CA ASP A 408 9.64 15.93 -2.30
C ASP A 408 8.13 15.90 -1.98
N SER A 409 7.78 16.08 -0.71
CA SER A 409 6.38 16.16 -0.26
C SER A 409 5.66 17.39 -0.84
N ALA A 410 6.30 18.56 -0.87
CA ALA A 410 5.75 19.77 -1.46
C ALA A 410 5.48 19.59 -2.97
N LEU A 411 6.40 18.97 -3.71
CA LEU A 411 6.22 18.66 -5.13
C LEU A 411 5.05 17.70 -5.36
N LYS A 412 4.89 16.68 -4.53
CA LYS A 412 3.76 15.75 -4.59
C LYS A 412 2.42 16.44 -4.30
N ILE A 413 2.39 17.38 -3.35
CA ILE A 413 1.19 18.20 -3.07
C ILE A 413 0.88 19.14 -4.24
N LEU A 414 1.87 19.81 -4.83
CA LEU A 414 1.71 20.66 -6.01
C LEU A 414 1.22 19.86 -7.23
N THR A 415 1.67 18.61 -7.38
CA THR A 415 1.18 17.68 -8.41
C THR A 415 -0.31 17.39 -8.21
N GLN A 416 -0.73 17.11 -6.99
CA GLN A 416 -2.13 16.83 -6.67
C GLN A 416 -3.02 18.09 -6.77
N ALA A 417 -2.44 19.26 -6.54
CA ALA A 417 -3.11 20.54 -6.75
C ALA A 417 -3.17 20.93 -8.24
N GLY A 418 -2.54 20.16 -9.15
CA GLY A 418 -2.58 20.35 -10.59
C GLY A 418 -1.75 21.52 -11.09
N TYR A 419 -0.67 21.90 -10.42
CA TYR A 419 0.27 22.94 -10.87
C TYR A 419 1.42 22.38 -11.67
N LEU A 420 1.83 21.18 -11.35
CA LEU A 420 2.91 20.47 -12.04
C LEU A 420 2.67 18.96 -11.97
N GLU A 421 3.38 18.21 -12.77
CA GLU A 421 3.54 16.77 -12.66
C GLU A 421 5.00 16.48 -12.25
N TYR A 422 5.19 15.84 -11.11
CA TYR A 422 6.50 15.44 -10.61
C TYR A 422 6.62 13.92 -10.68
N THR A 423 7.60 13.45 -11.43
CA THR A 423 7.91 12.02 -11.57
C THR A 423 9.22 11.73 -10.85
N ASP A 424 9.18 10.84 -9.87
CA ASP A 424 10.37 10.33 -9.15
C ASP A 424 10.85 8.97 -9.69
N GLU A 425 10.21 8.46 -10.73
CA GLU A 425 10.52 7.17 -11.33
C GLU A 425 11.81 7.20 -12.14
N GLN A 426 12.76 6.38 -11.75
CA GLN A 426 14.13 6.33 -12.29
C GLN A 426 14.30 5.53 -13.58
N ASP A 427 13.28 5.10 -14.30
CA ASP A 427 13.46 4.33 -15.57
C ASP A 427 12.25 4.43 -16.51
N ASN A 428 11.74 5.63 -16.75
CA ASN A 428 10.67 5.84 -17.71
C ASN A 428 11.20 5.83 -19.15
N ALA A 429 10.51 5.06 -20.02
CA ALA A 429 10.74 5.15 -21.47
C ALA A 429 10.52 6.58 -21.96
N SER A 430 11.26 6.99 -22.99
CA SER A 430 11.10 8.32 -23.61
C SER A 430 9.67 8.56 -24.05
N ARG A 431 9.18 9.79 -23.91
CA ARG A 431 7.81 10.19 -24.30
C ARG A 431 7.86 11.38 -25.25
N LEU A 432 6.90 11.42 -26.17
CA LEU A 432 6.80 12.50 -27.15
C LEU A 432 5.34 12.86 -27.41
N LEU A 433 5.08 14.17 -27.45
CA LEU A 433 3.80 14.76 -27.83
C LEU A 433 4.06 15.85 -28.88
N PHE A 434 3.34 15.87 -30.00
CA PHE A 434 3.34 17.02 -30.91
C PHE A 434 2.52 18.17 -30.31
N THR A 435 3.15 19.33 -30.18
CA THR A 435 2.52 20.55 -29.62
C THR A 435 1.86 21.41 -30.69
N ILE A 436 2.13 21.13 -31.95
CA ILE A 436 1.53 21.76 -33.12
C ILE A 436 0.42 20.88 -33.69
N ARG A 437 -0.47 21.47 -34.49
CA ARG A 437 -1.54 20.74 -35.18
C ARG A 437 -1.01 19.93 -36.35
N ARG A 438 -1.74 18.86 -36.70
CA ARG A 438 -1.34 17.94 -37.77
C ARG A 438 -1.21 18.59 -39.15
N ASP A 439 -2.02 19.60 -39.43
CA ASP A 439 -1.98 20.42 -40.64
C ASP A 439 -0.77 21.36 -40.72
N GLU A 440 -0.20 21.73 -39.59
CA GLU A 440 1.02 22.56 -39.53
C GLU A 440 2.31 21.79 -39.85
N LEU A 441 2.29 20.46 -39.77
CA LEU A 441 3.43 19.61 -40.09
C LEU A 441 3.93 19.75 -41.54
N TYR A 442 3.03 20.09 -42.47
CA TYR A 442 3.40 20.31 -43.89
C TYR A 442 4.33 21.52 -44.07
N LYS A 443 4.32 22.45 -43.15
CA LYS A 443 5.17 23.67 -43.17
C LYS A 443 6.62 23.34 -42.71
N LEU A 444 6.85 22.16 -42.16
CA LEU A 444 8.15 21.75 -41.56
C LEU A 444 9.10 21.08 -42.56
N ARG A 445 8.71 20.91 -43.84
CA ARG A 445 9.55 20.29 -44.86
C ARG A 445 10.89 21.00 -45.11
N GLU A 446 11.03 22.24 -44.62
CA GLU A 446 12.23 23.06 -44.72
C GLU A 446 13.30 22.71 -43.65
N LEU A 447 12.99 21.83 -42.68
CA LEU A 447 13.89 21.50 -41.56
C LEU A 447 15.01 20.50 -41.88
N GLY A 448 15.08 19.99 -43.14
CA GLY A 448 16.07 19.05 -43.61
C GLY A 448 15.56 17.62 -43.70
N GLU A 449 16.17 16.84 -44.61
CA GLU A 449 15.73 15.47 -44.94
C GLU A 449 15.71 14.50 -43.76
N ASP A 450 16.74 14.53 -42.92
CA ASP A 450 16.86 13.65 -41.76
C ASP A 450 15.76 13.92 -40.70
N MET A 451 15.41 15.19 -40.52
CA MET A 451 14.40 15.59 -39.56
C MET A 451 12.97 15.28 -40.06
N ASP A 452 12.71 15.51 -41.36
CA ASP A 452 11.45 15.08 -41.96
C ASP A 452 11.27 13.56 -41.88
N LYS A 453 12.34 12.82 -42.20
CA LYS A 453 12.37 11.35 -42.07
C LYS A 453 12.11 10.88 -40.65
N LEU A 454 12.65 11.56 -39.63
CA LEU A 454 12.41 11.27 -38.23
C LEU A 454 10.95 11.53 -37.87
N ILE A 455 10.39 12.69 -38.23
CA ILE A 455 8.97 13.05 -38.00
C ILE A 455 8.05 12.02 -38.65
N GLN A 456 8.27 11.69 -39.92
CA GLN A 456 7.47 10.69 -40.65
C GLN A 456 7.56 9.32 -39.98
N THR A 457 8.72 8.92 -39.51
CA THR A 457 8.93 7.65 -38.80
C THR A 457 8.20 7.62 -37.48
N ILE A 458 8.21 8.73 -36.71
CA ILE A 458 7.46 8.86 -35.47
C ILE A 458 5.95 8.71 -35.74
N LEU A 459 5.42 9.44 -36.72
CA LEU A 459 3.99 9.41 -37.06
C LEU A 459 3.52 8.03 -37.51
N ARG A 460 4.36 7.27 -38.22
CA ARG A 460 4.07 5.88 -38.66
C ARG A 460 4.23 4.87 -37.54
N SER A 461 5.12 5.13 -36.56
CA SER A 461 5.47 4.18 -35.51
C SER A 461 4.61 4.32 -34.25
N TYR A 462 4.14 5.53 -33.96
CA TYR A 462 3.44 5.85 -32.72
C TYR A 462 2.12 6.55 -33.00
N THR A 463 1.03 6.07 -32.38
CA THR A 463 -0.29 6.70 -32.47
C THR A 463 -0.57 7.52 -31.20
N GLY A 464 -1.47 8.50 -31.31
CA GLY A 464 -1.84 9.34 -30.17
C GLY A 464 -0.84 10.47 -29.85
N VAL A 465 0.21 10.61 -30.66
CA VAL A 465 1.28 11.62 -30.48
C VAL A 465 0.82 13.08 -30.58
N PHE A 466 -0.42 13.34 -30.92
CA PHE A 466 -1.04 14.68 -30.94
C PHE A 466 -2.00 14.92 -29.79
N THR A 467 -2.37 13.87 -29.06
CA THR A 467 -3.39 13.96 -27.99
C THR A 467 -2.76 13.77 -26.62
N ASP A 468 -1.70 12.95 -26.52
CA ASP A 468 -1.01 12.68 -25.26
C ASP A 468 0.44 12.27 -25.52
N HIS A 469 1.26 12.29 -24.47
CA HIS A 469 2.66 11.84 -24.53
C HIS A 469 2.74 10.34 -24.84
N ALA A 470 3.05 10.01 -26.09
CA ALA A 470 3.29 8.61 -26.49
C ALA A 470 4.67 8.14 -26.09
N PHE A 471 4.78 6.92 -25.57
CA PHE A 471 6.07 6.30 -25.31
C PHE A 471 6.80 6.01 -26.61
N ILE A 472 8.01 6.48 -26.73
CA ILE A 472 8.88 6.25 -27.89
C ILE A 472 10.15 5.52 -27.48
N ASN A 473 10.81 4.88 -28.46
CA ASN A 473 12.08 4.20 -28.29
C ASN A 473 13.07 4.72 -29.32
N GLU A 474 14.10 5.45 -28.88
CA GLU A 474 15.10 6.07 -29.74
C GLU A 474 15.93 5.04 -30.52
N ASP A 475 16.20 3.86 -29.95
CA ASP A 475 16.93 2.79 -30.64
C ASP A 475 16.11 2.26 -31.83
N SER A 476 14.80 2.09 -31.65
CA SER A 476 13.89 1.71 -32.73
C SER A 476 13.75 2.78 -33.80
N LEU A 477 13.73 4.05 -33.40
CA LEU A 477 13.73 5.18 -34.34
C LEU A 477 15.05 5.26 -35.12
N ALA A 478 16.18 5.06 -34.46
CA ALA A 478 17.50 5.05 -35.08
C ALA A 478 17.59 3.97 -36.17
N ILE A 479 17.17 2.74 -35.87
CA ILE A 479 17.15 1.63 -36.85
C ILE A 479 16.28 1.97 -38.06
N ARG A 480 15.09 2.54 -37.85
CA ARG A 480 14.11 2.82 -38.92
C ARG A 480 14.49 4.04 -39.78
N THR A 481 15.15 5.03 -39.19
CA THR A 481 15.62 6.24 -39.90
C THR A 481 17.01 6.06 -40.54
N GLY A 482 17.79 5.07 -40.09
CA GLY A 482 19.19 4.93 -40.47
C GLY A 482 20.12 5.93 -39.80
N LEU A 483 19.63 6.63 -38.77
CA LEU A 483 20.40 7.56 -37.96
C LEU A 483 21.01 6.82 -36.76
N THR A 484 22.03 7.39 -36.16
CA THR A 484 22.51 6.94 -34.85
C THR A 484 21.54 7.39 -33.73
N ARG A 485 21.50 6.64 -32.62
CA ARG A 485 20.70 7.02 -31.44
C ARG A 485 21.01 8.44 -30.96
N ARG A 486 22.26 8.86 -31.02
CA ARG A 486 22.69 10.21 -30.65
C ARG A 486 22.05 11.26 -31.56
N GLN A 487 22.07 11.05 -32.87
CA GLN A 487 21.45 11.95 -33.83
C GLN A 487 19.95 12.04 -33.64
N VAL A 488 19.25 10.91 -33.41
CA VAL A 488 17.84 10.91 -33.08
C VAL A 488 17.56 11.74 -31.83
N TYR A 489 18.36 11.57 -30.77
CA TYR A 489 18.23 12.33 -29.53
C TYR A 489 18.45 13.84 -29.78
N GLU A 490 19.52 14.23 -30.50
CA GLU A 490 19.83 15.62 -30.79
C GLU A 490 18.71 16.28 -31.64
N GLN A 491 18.16 15.56 -32.62
CA GLN A 491 17.03 16.05 -33.43
C GLN A 491 15.74 16.19 -32.63
N LEU A 492 15.42 15.23 -31.73
CA LEU A 492 14.25 15.35 -30.85
C LEU A 492 14.37 16.55 -29.89
N ILE A 493 15.56 16.80 -29.36
CA ILE A 493 15.82 18.00 -28.55
C ILE A 493 15.68 19.27 -29.39
N HIS A 494 16.13 19.25 -30.66
CA HIS A 494 15.98 20.42 -31.55
C HIS A 494 14.50 20.70 -31.86
N LEU A 495 13.71 19.67 -32.18
CA LEU A 495 12.25 19.79 -32.37
C LEU A 495 11.53 20.32 -31.11
N ALA A 496 12.00 19.90 -29.92
CA ALA A 496 11.46 20.41 -28.67
C ALA A 496 11.79 21.90 -28.44
N LYS A 497 13.01 22.34 -28.80
CA LYS A 497 13.40 23.76 -28.75
C LYS A 497 12.57 24.63 -29.71
N LEU A 498 12.20 24.08 -30.86
CA LEU A 498 11.33 24.73 -31.82
C LEU A 498 9.85 24.70 -31.42
N ARG A 499 9.51 24.14 -30.28
CA ARG A 499 8.14 23.95 -29.77
C ARG A 499 7.24 23.14 -30.74
N ILE A 500 7.82 22.27 -31.54
CA ILE A 500 7.10 21.38 -32.44
C ILE A 500 6.64 20.13 -31.69
N VAL A 501 7.49 19.65 -30.76
CA VAL A 501 7.18 18.51 -29.89
C VAL A 501 7.51 18.84 -28.44
N SER A 502 6.77 18.21 -27.51
CA SER A 502 7.20 18.04 -26.13
C SER A 502 7.89 16.67 -26.03
N TYR A 503 9.21 16.67 -25.84
CA TYR A 503 10.01 15.45 -25.78
C TYR A 503 10.59 15.25 -24.39
N ILE A 504 10.29 14.09 -23.79
CA ILE A 504 10.78 13.65 -22.49
C ILE A 504 11.72 12.48 -22.73
N PRO A 505 13.05 12.68 -22.70
CA PRO A 505 14.01 11.62 -22.97
C PRO A 505 14.05 10.59 -21.84
N ARG A 506 14.40 9.34 -22.17
CA ARG A 506 14.69 8.30 -21.19
C ARG A 506 15.95 8.67 -20.42
N LYS A 507 15.80 9.09 -19.18
CA LYS A 507 16.92 9.39 -18.28
C LYS A 507 16.60 8.87 -16.87
N LYS A 508 17.65 8.68 -16.09
CA LYS A 508 17.55 8.27 -14.68
C LYS A 508 17.28 9.42 -13.71
N THR A 509 16.94 10.60 -14.21
CA THR A 509 16.66 11.79 -13.39
C THR A 509 15.17 12.08 -13.35
N PRO A 510 14.62 12.47 -12.19
CA PRO A 510 13.24 12.94 -12.07
C PRO A 510 12.96 14.14 -12.99
N TYR A 511 11.66 14.32 -13.33
CA TYR A 511 11.21 15.45 -14.15
C TYR A 511 10.12 16.24 -13.43
N ILE A 512 10.08 17.53 -13.78
CA ILE A 512 8.94 18.40 -13.49
C ILE A 512 8.35 18.83 -14.82
N ILE A 513 7.05 18.56 -15.00
CA ILE A 513 6.26 19.02 -16.13
C ILE A 513 5.27 20.04 -15.60
N TYR A 514 5.28 21.25 -16.12
CA TYR A 514 4.32 22.27 -15.72
C TYR A 514 2.99 22.05 -16.45
N THR A 515 1.94 21.78 -15.69
CA THR A 515 0.59 21.55 -16.24
C THR A 515 -0.17 22.83 -16.50
N ARG A 516 0.30 23.94 -15.92
CA ARG A 516 -0.27 25.28 -16.04
C ARG A 516 0.82 26.32 -16.27
N GLU A 517 0.42 27.50 -16.72
CA GLU A 517 1.29 28.68 -16.71
C GLU A 517 1.73 29.02 -15.30
N ARG A 518 2.90 29.65 -15.18
CA ARG A 518 3.42 30.18 -13.93
C ARG A 518 2.43 31.18 -13.35
N VAL A 519 1.98 30.94 -12.12
CA VAL A 519 1.17 31.87 -11.33
C VAL A 519 2.01 32.50 -10.22
N GLU A 520 1.64 33.69 -9.77
CA GLU A 520 2.26 34.30 -8.59
C GLU A 520 1.92 33.49 -7.34
N MET A 521 2.85 33.47 -6.37
CA MET A 521 2.73 32.77 -5.08
C MET A 521 1.40 33.07 -4.35
N ARG A 522 0.93 34.33 -4.41
CA ARG A 522 -0.34 34.76 -3.80
C ARG A 522 -1.59 34.14 -4.45
N HIS A 523 -1.50 33.75 -5.72
CA HIS A 523 -2.58 33.13 -6.46
C HIS A 523 -2.53 31.59 -6.45
N LEU A 524 -1.47 31.02 -5.85
CA LEU A 524 -1.34 29.58 -5.69
C LEU A 524 -2.31 29.09 -4.61
N GLN A 525 -3.33 28.34 -5.03
CA GLN A 525 -4.37 27.81 -4.16
C GLN A 525 -4.21 26.29 -4.02
N ILE A 526 -4.17 25.82 -2.79
CA ILE A 526 -4.17 24.40 -2.45
C ILE A 526 -5.47 24.11 -1.72
N SER A 527 -6.34 23.32 -2.36
CA SER A 527 -7.67 23.05 -1.82
C SER A 527 -7.60 22.25 -0.50
N PRO A 528 -8.62 22.39 0.37
CA PRO A 528 -8.70 21.62 1.61
C PRO A 528 -8.65 20.09 1.37
N ALA A 529 -9.24 19.62 0.29
CA ALA A 529 -9.23 18.21 -0.09
C ALA A 529 -7.82 17.67 -0.39
N VAL A 530 -6.92 18.53 -0.90
CA VAL A 530 -5.53 18.16 -1.21
C VAL A 530 -4.63 18.25 0.02
N TYR A 531 -4.86 19.17 0.94
CA TYR A 531 -3.96 19.41 2.06
C TYR A 531 -4.59 19.12 3.42
N GLU A 532 -5.55 19.92 3.92
CA GLU A 532 -6.06 19.85 5.29
C GLU A 532 -6.70 18.50 5.60
N GLU A 533 -7.62 18.04 4.76
CA GLU A 533 -8.32 16.78 4.97
C GLU A 533 -7.37 15.57 4.92
N ARG A 534 -6.35 15.65 4.07
CA ARG A 534 -5.34 14.58 3.97
C ARG A 534 -4.39 14.60 5.15
N LYS A 535 -3.98 15.79 5.62
CA LYS A 535 -3.15 15.96 6.82
C LYS A 535 -3.86 15.41 8.04
N GLU A 536 -5.13 15.79 8.27
CA GLU A 536 -5.94 15.29 9.38
C GLU A 536 -6.08 13.76 9.35
N ARG A 537 -6.34 13.17 8.19
CA ARG A 537 -6.41 11.72 8.03
C ARG A 537 -5.07 11.05 8.34
N TYR A 538 -3.97 11.64 7.91
CA TYR A 538 -2.63 11.12 8.18
C TYR A 538 -2.30 11.18 9.68
N GLU A 539 -2.64 12.29 10.34
CA GLU A 539 -2.49 12.46 11.79
C GLU A 539 -3.30 11.43 12.58
N LYS A 540 -4.56 11.21 12.21
CA LYS A 540 -5.42 10.17 12.81
C LYS A 540 -4.82 8.77 12.69
N ARG A 541 -4.22 8.43 11.54
CA ARG A 541 -3.56 7.12 11.34
C ARG A 541 -2.31 6.99 12.22
N ILE A 542 -1.51 8.04 12.32
CA ILE A 542 -0.34 8.07 13.20
C ILE A 542 -0.75 7.91 14.65
N SER A 543 -1.78 8.64 15.10
CA SER A 543 -2.31 8.51 16.45
C SER A 543 -2.80 7.08 16.73
N ALA A 544 -3.60 6.50 15.84
CA ALA A 544 -4.09 5.13 16.00
C ALA A 544 -2.94 4.10 16.13
N MET A 545 -1.85 4.28 15.35
CA MET A 545 -0.69 3.39 15.46
C MET A 545 0.05 3.56 16.79
N LEU A 546 0.18 4.81 17.27
CA LEU A 546 0.80 5.10 18.57
C LEU A 546 -0.05 4.56 19.73
N ASP A 547 -1.37 4.72 19.66
CA ASP A 547 -2.30 4.17 20.66
C ASP A 547 -2.22 2.65 20.72
N TYR A 548 -2.10 2.01 19.55
CA TYR A 548 -1.92 0.56 19.45
C TYR A 548 -0.66 0.07 20.15
N VAL A 549 0.49 0.71 19.93
CA VAL A 549 1.77 0.24 20.51
C VAL A 549 1.95 0.66 21.97
N SER A 550 1.32 1.75 22.40
CA SER A 550 1.43 2.26 23.77
C SER A 550 0.47 1.59 24.75
N SER A 551 -0.67 1.09 24.30
CA SER A 551 -1.67 0.41 25.15
C SER A 551 -1.10 -0.83 25.81
N ASP A 552 -1.32 -0.97 27.14
CA ASP A 552 -0.92 -2.12 27.94
C ASP A 552 -2.12 -2.88 28.55
N THR A 553 -3.33 -2.37 28.31
CA THR A 553 -4.56 -2.87 28.96
C THR A 553 -5.53 -3.54 28.01
N VAL A 554 -5.54 -3.15 26.73
CA VAL A 554 -6.49 -3.66 25.73
C VAL A 554 -5.83 -4.74 24.88
N CYS A 555 -6.56 -5.82 24.62
CA CYS A 555 -6.12 -6.90 23.74
C CYS A 555 -5.75 -6.38 22.33
N ARG A 556 -4.54 -6.72 21.84
CA ARG A 556 -4.04 -6.28 20.52
C ARG A 556 -4.98 -6.63 19.37
N SER A 557 -5.50 -7.85 19.36
CA SER A 557 -6.45 -8.29 18.34
C SER A 557 -7.74 -7.46 18.37
N ARG A 558 -8.28 -7.18 19.57
CA ARG A 558 -9.48 -6.32 19.71
C ARG A 558 -9.26 -4.92 19.17
N MET A 559 -8.09 -4.31 19.44
CA MET A 559 -7.77 -2.97 18.91
C MET A 559 -7.76 -2.97 17.38
N LEU A 560 -7.16 -3.99 16.75
CA LEU A 560 -7.13 -4.12 15.29
C LEU A 560 -8.53 -4.33 14.71
N LEU A 561 -9.32 -5.23 15.28
CA LEU A 561 -10.68 -5.52 14.85
C LEU A 561 -11.57 -4.28 14.98
N HIS A 562 -11.48 -3.57 16.11
CA HIS A 562 -12.24 -2.34 16.33
C HIS A 562 -11.87 -1.24 15.31
N TYR A 563 -10.59 -1.11 14.97
CA TYR A 563 -10.12 -0.16 13.96
C TYR A 563 -10.77 -0.40 12.59
N PHE A 564 -10.98 -1.66 12.21
CA PHE A 564 -11.67 -2.04 10.97
C PHE A 564 -13.22 -2.10 11.11
N GLY A 565 -13.75 -1.59 12.23
CA GLY A 565 -15.19 -1.53 12.47
C GLY A 565 -15.85 -2.85 12.89
N GLU A 566 -15.05 -3.84 13.30
CA GLU A 566 -15.56 -5.12 13.80
C GLU A 566 -15.68 -5.07 15.32
N LYS A 567 -16.90 -5.28 15.82
CA LYS A 567 -17.17 -5.37 17.26
C LYS A 567 -16.83 -6.78 17.74
N ASN A 568 -15.75 -6.90 18.50
CA ASN A 568 -15.36 -8.14 19.17
C ASN A 568 -15.08 -7.86 20.64
N GLU A 569 -15.84 -8.51 21.51
CA GLU A 569 -15.70 -8.35 22.97
C GLU A 569 -14.70 -9.34 23.58
N HIS A 570 -14.28 -10.38 22.84
CA HIS A 570 -13.39 -11.41 23.35
C HIS A 570 -11.92 -11.06 23.23
N ASN A 571 -11.18 -11.35 24.29
CA ASN A 571 -9.73 -11.24 24.27
C ASN A 571 -9.11 -12.45 23.55
N CYS A 572 -8.09 -12.23 22.68
CA CYS A 572 -7.48 -13.31 21.90
C CYS A 572 -6.71 -14.34 22.74
N GLY A 573 -6.38 -14.01 23.98
CA GLY A 573 -5.67 -14.91 24.91
C GLY A 573 -4.19 -15.17 24.59
N GLN A 574 -3.66 -14.64 23.50
CA GLN A 574 -2.31 -14.98 22.99
C GLN A 574 -1.39 -13.79 22.70
N CYS A 575 -1.90 -12.54 22.71
CA CYS A 575 -1.07 -11.35 22.58
C CYS A 575 -0.35 -11.02 23.90
N ASP A 576 0.66 -10.15 23.83
CA ASP A 576 1.43 -9.68 25.00
C ASP A 576 0.52 -9.19 26.12
N THR A 577 -0.45 -8.34 25.81
CA THR A 577 -1.40 -7.79 26.80
C THR A 577 -2.21 -8.90 27.48
N CYS A 578 -2.77 -9.85 26.70
CA CYS A 578 -3.55 -10.94 27.27
C CYS A 578 -2.71 -11.88 28.16
N ILE A 579 -1.45 -12.15 27.76
CA ILE A 579 -0.53 -12.97 28.55
C ILE A 579 -0.16 -12.24 29.84
N ASN A 580 0.15 -10.94 29.75
CA ASN A 580 0.47 -10.13 30.93
C ASN A 580 -0.70 -10.03 31.90
N LEU A 581 -1.94 -9.89 31.42
CA LEU A 581 -3.14 -9.90 32.25
C LEU A 581 -3.37 -11.25 32.94
N LYS A 582 -3.06 -12.36 32.27
CA LYS A 582 -3.14 -13.70 32.88
C LYS A 582 -2.04 -13.93 33.90
N ASN A 583 -0.82 -13.42 33.62
CA ASN A 583 0.34 -13.57 34.51
C ASN A 583 0.33 -12.58 35.67
N LYS A 584 -0.38 -11.45 35.55
CA LYS A 584 -0.85 -10.74 36.72
C LYS A 584 -1.82 -11.70 37.40
N LYS A 585 -1.31 -12.62 38.26
CA LYS A 585 -2.10 -13.23 39.30
C LYS A 585 -2.93 -12.11 39.91
N PRO A 586 -4.16 -12.33 40.42
CA PRO A 586 -4.70 -11.42 41.38
C PRO A 586 -3.60 -11.36 42.45
N SER A 587 -2.72 -10.39 42.35
CA SER A 587 -1.91 -9.95 43.45
C SER A 587 -2.97 -9.72 44.48
N GLY A 588 -2.82 -10.33 45.63
CA GLY A 588 -3.71 -10.06 46.76
C GLY A 588 -3.56 -8.59 47.23
N HIS A 589 -3.36 -7.68 46.28
CA HIS A 589 -3.38 -6.24 46.46
C HIS A 589 -4.83 -5.83 46.61
N LEU A 590 -5.11 -5.26 47.73
CA LEU A 590 -6.39 -4.65 48.06
C LEU A 590 -6.68 -3.54 47.04
N SER A 591 -7.93 -3.38 46.67
CA SER A 591 -8.34 -2.17 45.92
C SER A 591 -8.00 -0.92 46.73
N GLU A 592 -7.78 0.23 46.10
CA GLU A 592 -7.53 1.51 46.80
C GLU A 592 -8.55 1.76 47.93
N LYS A 593 -9.80 1.40 47.69
CA LYS A 593 -10.86 1.53 48.68
C LYS A 593 -10.70 0.55 49.85
N GLU A 594 -10.40 -0.72 49.59
CA GLU A 594 -10.17 -1.72 50.63
C GLU A 594 -8.86 -1.43 51.41
N LEU A 595 -7.86 -0.87 50.71
CA LEU A 595 -6.59 -0.45 51.31
C LEU A 595 -6.82 0.76 52.22
N SER A 596 -7.60 1.75 51.78
CA SER A 596 -8.01 2.90 52.56
C SER A 596 -8.77 2.49 53.84
N GLU A 597 -9.74 1.57 53.73
CA GLU A 597 -10.51 1.03 54.87
C GLU A 597 -9.58 0.31 55.87
N LYS A 598 -8.63 -0.51 55.41
CA LYS A 598 -7.67 -1.18 56.30
C LYS A 598 -6.69 -0.22 56.98
N ILE A 599 -6.21 0.81 56.26
CA ILE A 599 -5.37 1.86 56.85
C ILE A 599 -6.13 2.57 57.98
N LEU A 600 -7.38 2.98 57.73
CA LEU A 600 -8.19 3.65 58.73
C LEU A 600 -8.48 2.72 59.91
N GLN A 601 -8.76 1.44 59.67
CA GLN A 601 -8.96 0.44 60.72
C GLN A 601 -7.72 0.26 61.58
N ALA A 602 -6.52 0.11 60.93
CA ALA A 602 -5.26 -0.04 61.67
C ALA A 602 -4.90 1.21 62.50
N LEU A 603 -5.27 2.41 62.03
CA LEU A 603 -5.06 3.67 62.76
C LEU A 603 -6.14 3.99 63.79
N SER A 604 -7.30 3.29 63.79
CA SER A 604 -8.35 3.46 64.81
C SER A 604 -7.93 2.90 66.17
N ASP A 605 -7.12 1.85 66.19
CA ASP A 605 -6.68 1.21 67.42
C ASP A 605 -5.58 2.00 68.17
N LYS A 606 -4.61 2.55 67.42
CA LYS A 606 -3.52 3.35 67.97
C LYS A 606 -2.78 4.15 66.87
N PRO A 607 -2.19 5.31 67.19
CA PRO A 607 -1.29 5.99 66.27
C PRO A 607 -0.10 5.12 65.91
N GLN A 608 0.28 5.11 64.62
CA GLN A 608 1.39 4.26 64.10
C GLN A 608 2.31 5.06 63.19
N THR A 609 3.56 4.60 63.05
CA THR A 609 4.47 5.15 62.05
C THR A 609 4.15 4.60 60.66
N PRO A 610 4.48 5.32 59.58
CA PRO A 610 4.32 4.79 58.21
C PRO A 610 5.05 3.44 58.01
N ALA A 611 6.17 3.23 58.65
CA ALA A 611 6.94 2.01 58.59
C ALA A 611 6.18 0.81 59.23
N THR A 612 5.63 0.99 60.43
CA THR A 612 4.84 -0.01 61.15
C THR A 612 3.55 -0.36 60.40
N LEU A 613 2.92 0.62 59.79
CA LEU A 613 1.71 0.44 58.98
C LEU A 613 2.01 -0.37 57.73
N ALA A 614 3.17 -0.14 57.06
CA ALA A 614 3.63 -0.90 55.91
C ALA A 614 4.01 -2.36 56.24
N GLU A 615 4.40 -2.65 57.49
CA GLU A 615 4.65 -4.02 57.95
C GLU A 615 3.36 -4.78 58.27
N GLN A 616 2.32 -4.09 58.76
CA GLN A 616 1.02 -4.67 59.11
C GLN A 616 0.14 -4.92 57.92
N ILE A 617 0.27 -4.09 56.88
CA ILE A 617 -0.49 -4.21 55.63
C ILE A 617 0.49 -4.58 54.51
N PRO A 618 0.79 -5.87 54.30
CA PRO A 618 1.70 -6.30 53.27
C PRO A 618 1.09 -6.18 51.88
N ASP A 619 1.09 -4.99 51.32
CA ASP A 619 0.65 -4.66 49.98
C ASP A 619 1.75 -3.94 49.17
N ASP A 620 1.46 -3.52 47.93
CA ASP A 620 2.42 -2.73 47.15
C ASP A 620 2.75 -1.42 47.90
N LYS A 621 4.02 -1.25 48.27
CA LYS A 621 4.49 -0.08 49.03
C LYS A 621 4.17 1.25 48.32
N ASN A 622 4.19 1.29 47.00
CA ASN A 622 3.88 2.51 46.25
C ASN A 622 2.39 2.85 46.37
N MET A 623 1.52 1.83 46.19
CA MET A 623 0.08 2.01 46.33
C MET A 623 -0.33 2.40 47.76
N LEU A 624 0.33 1.83 48.77
CA LEU A 624 0.11 2.20 50.18
C LEU A 624 0.51 3.66 50.45
N ILE A 625 1.61 4.13 49.85
CA ILE A 625 2.06 5.51 49.95
C ILE A 625 1.07 6.46 49.27
N ASP A 626 0.60 6.12 48.07
CA ASP A 626 -0.34 6.94 47.31
C ASP A 626 -1.68 7.08 48.04
N VAL A 627 -2.25 6.00 48.58
CA VAL A 627 -3.50 6.00 49.35
C VAL A 627 -3.31 6.73 50.69
N LEU A 628 -2.13 6.63 51.32
CA LEU A 628 -1.81 7.39 52.52
C LEU A 628 -1.75 8.91 52.25
N HIS A 629 -1.14 9.32 51.14
CA HIS A 629 -1.13 10.74 50.73
C HIS A 629 -2.55 11.26 50.48
N GLU A 630 -3.39 10.46 49.79
CA GLU A 630 -4.79 10.85 49.57
C GLU A 630 -5.57 11.01 50.88
N LEU A 631 -5.41 10.10 51.86
CA LEU A 631 -6.05 10.19 53.17
C LEU A 631 -5.53 11.36 54.04
N LEU A 632 -4.27 11.75 53.85
CA LEU A 632 -3.70 12.94 54.49
C LEU A 632 -4.25 14.23 53.85
N ASP A 633 -4.33 14.28 52.52
CA ASP A 633 -4.88 15.40 51.76
C ASP A 633 -6.37 15.60 52.01
N GLU A 634 -7.12 14.53 52.11
CA GLU A 634 -8.54 14.54 52.51
C GLU A 634 -8.75 14.91 53.99
N GLY A 635 -7.69 14.97 54.77
CA GLY A 635 -7.72 15.27 56.19
C GLY A 635 -8.39 14.22 57.06
N LYS A 636 -8.53 12.98 56.58
CA LYS A 636 -9.01 11.81 57.33
C LYS A 636 -7.93 11.26 58.26
N VAL A 637 -6.68 11.37 57.85
CA VAL A 637 -5.50 11.01 58.64
C VAL A 637 -4.66 12.28 58.85
N ILE A 638 -4.03 12.41 60.00
CA ILE A 638 -3.10 13.49 60.31
C ILE A 638 -1.79 12.90 60.82
N ALA A 639 -0.70 13.58 60.50
CA ALA A 639 0.64 13.24 60.99
C ALA A 639 1.01 14.13 62.17
N VAL A 640 1.19 13.55 63.35
CA VAL A 640 1.61 14.29 64.56
C VAL A 640 2.85 13.60 65.12
N ASN A 641 3.95 14.35 65.29
CA ASN A 641 5.23 13.84 65.79
C ASN A 641 5.76 12.59 65.10
N GLY A 642 5.56 12.49 63.75
CA GLY A 642 5.99 11.34 62.95
C GLY A 642 5.09 10.11 63.05
N MET A 643 3.95 10.20 63.72
CA MET A 643 2.93 9.17 63.79
C MET A 643 1.67 9.58 62.99
N LEU A 644 1.07 8.64 62.32
CA LEU A 644 -0.23 8.77 61.63
C LEU A 644 -1.35 8.43 62.58
N GLN A 645 -2.38 9.26 62.62
CA GLN A 645 -3.60 9.02 63.41
C GLN A 645 -4.85 9.55 62.69
N ILE A 646 -6.00 8.98 62.99
CA ILE A 646 -7.28 9.46 62.45
C ILE A 646 -7.59 10.83 63.06
N LYS A 647 -7.99 11.77 62.21
CA LYS A 647 -8.48 13.08 62.70
C LYS A 647 -9.84 12.85 63.39
N LYS A 648 -9.89 13.13 64.71
CA LYS A 648 -11.13 13.10 65.50
C LYS A 648 -12.07 14.24 65.12
#